data_14db4d73b04f38352506782ac044a5a8
#
_entry.id   14db4d73b04f38352506782ac044a5a8
#
_cell.length_a   1.000
_cell.length_b   1.000
_cell.length_c   1.000
_cell.angle_alpha   90.00
_cell.angle_beta   90.00
_cell.angle_gamma   90.00
#
_symmetry.space_group_name_H-M   'P 1'
#
loop_
_entity.id
_entity.type
_entity.pdbx_description
1 polymer ?
#
loop_
_entity_poly.entity_id
_entity_poly.type
_entity_poly.pdbx_seq_one_letter_code
_entity_poly.pdbx_strand_id
1 'polypeptide(L)'
;MASGSGQGGRGGGRRTGGGGGEGGRGRGRGAGKPGKKRFIDYPRSGKIGWRRFVPSWKQVLTTCIGFMALVVGAAGLALAYVDIPDVQKASQLQKNVYYWSNGKPMVVAGGGELNRQIVPITSIPKTMQDAVISAENASFYKDSGVDPMGIARAVFNMAKGGETQSGSTITQQYVKNTYLDQSQTLKRKITELFISVKVGIKVKKDTILAGYLNTAYYGRGAYGIQAASRAYFGKDCDKLTPSESAFMAALLNGPNLYDPYITTEAKGANLKRAEARWKWTLDREVEVGRMNKSDRDQIKEFPMPRKPKKAMDLRGQKGYLVDLANNYITANTKITDSQLKMGGYEIHTTFDEKKVNELAESVDKVTKEHIKPDKREVDKYVQFGGASVDTKSGKIVAIYGGKDATQHYTNNADYTGVQVGSTFKPFVLAAAMTDGVRDPHNPERRTRVSPNSIYNGDNKLKLLNYDGTVWHDKDGKEWHQANDGNEDRGKITLRTAMQFSVNTPFIQLGMDVGRDKVKEASIAAGLRDDQSMAKTTPTFSLGTSAPSAIRLAGAYATFASSGQQNDPYSVESVEKDGKTEYEHTAKPKTGFSAAVADNVTDVLKTVVEKGTGTAAKLPDGREAAGKTGTTDDNKSAWFAGYTKQLATTIGMWRVDDQAKQQQFLKMYGVGGEEKIHGASFPARIWAEYMTQAMKGQKLEAFPDPAPIGQTVYGDGMSPSPKPTPSAPAPTSPKPTPSKTVKPSEPASPTPTQTCADWDIECRHNGGTSNGGQTGGRPGGGDTGGVTPTPGPNTGGTGGGDDGGFIGGPAGGASGGRRD
;
A
#
# COMPACT_ATOMS: atom_id res chain seq x y z
N MET A 1 -8.07 -45.57 55.42
CA MET A 1 -9.42 -46.09 55.77
C MET A 1 -9.94 -46.71 54.52
N ALA A 2 -9.81 -47.99 54.35
CA ALA A 2 -10.76 -49.06 54.63
C ALA A 2 -11.72 -49.22 53.47
N SER A 3 -11.54 -50.25 52.72
CA SER A 3 -12.12 -51.58 52.74
C SER A 3 -13.43 -51.66 51.94
N GLY A 4 -13.73 -52.59 51.14
CA GLY A 4 -13.48 -54.00 50.98
C GLY A 4 -14.45 -54.50 49.88
N SER A 5 -14.08 -55.52 49.11
CA SER A 5 -14.37 -56.93 49.26
C SER A 5 -15.78 -57.40 48.83
N GLY A 6 -15.81 -58.50 48.08
CA GLY A 6 -16.83 -59.48 47.94
C GLY A 6 -17.11 -59.98 46.49
N GLN A 7 -16.56 -60.95 45.89
CA GLN A 7 -16.68 -62.46 46.07
C GLN A 7 -18.08 -63.04 45.81
N GLY A 8 -18.06 -64.04 44.94
CA GLY A 8 -19.00 -65.17 44.83
C GLY A 8 -19.82 -65.23 43.57
N GLY A 9 -19.91 -66.19 42.73
CA GLY A 9 -19.57 -67.58 42.88
C GLY A 9 -20.52 -68.50 42.04
N ARG A 10 -19.92 -69.45 41.32
CA ARG A 10 -20.39 -70.81 41.06
C ARG A 10 -21.75 -71.13 40.38
N GLY A 11 -21.62 -72.04 39.49
CA GLY A 11 -22.51 -73.21 39.21
C GLY A 11 -22.91 -73.28 37.74
N GLY A 12 -22.69 -74.27 36.93
CA GLY A 12 -22.60 -75.71 37.16
C GLY A 12 -23.74 -76.36 36.42
N GLY A 13 -23.47 -77.31 35.53
CA GLY A 13 -24.47 -78.29 35.03
C GLY A 13 -24.41 -78.50 33.51
N ARG A 14 -23.76 -79.42 32.95
CA ARG A 14 -23.88 -80.88 32.70
C ARG A 14 -25.22 -81.32 32.11
N ARG A 15 -25.10 -81.89 30.92
CA ARG A 15 -25.61 -83.22 30.38
C ARG A 15 -26.25 -83.06 29.02
N THR A 16 -25.76 -83.82 28.08
CA THR A 16 -25.78 -85.21 27.61
C THR A 16 -26.82 -85.43 26.48
N GLY A 17 -26.32 -86.14 25.46
CA GLY A 17 -27.01 -87.07 24.64
C GLY A 17 -27.24 -86.58 23.23
N GLY A 18 -26.90 -87.31 22.20
CA GLY A 18 -26.65 -88.61 21.88
C GLY A 18 -27.18 -88.95 20.51
N GLY A 19 -26.48 -89.74 19.72
CA GLY A 19 -27.04 -90.55 18.64
C GLY A 19 -26.87 -89.92 17.26
N GLY A 20 -26.03 -90.43 16.33
CA GLY A 20 -26.15 -91.62 15.69
C GLY A 20 -26.26 -91.51 14.21
N GLY A 21 -25.48 -92.19 13.40
CA GLY A 21 -25.82 -92.52 12.02
C GLY A 21 -24.91 -92.10 10.95
N GLU A 22 -23.94 -92.89 10.63
CA GLU A 22 -23.56 -93.59 9.42
C GLU A 22 -23.54 -92.96 8.11
N GLY A 23 -22.43 -93.04 7.44
CA GLY A 23 -22.35 -93.43 6.03
C GLY A 23 -21.58 -92.56 5.06
N GLY A 24 -20.46 -93.01 4.62
CA GLY A 24 -20.10 -92.88 3.28
C GLY A 24 -18.71 -92.34 2.93
N ARG A 25 -17.80 -93.20 2.84
CA ARG A 25 -16.68 -93.35 1.88
C ARG A 25 -16.21 -92.10 1.08
N GLY A 26 -14.97 -91.78 1.15
CA GLY A 26 -14.22 -91.73 -0.06
C GLY A 26 -13.11 -90.69 -0.23
N ARG A 27 -11.90 -91.23 -0.25
CA ARG A 27 -10.70 -90.81 -0.89
C ARG A 27 -9.90 -89.62 -0.31
N GLY A 28 -8.79 -90.05 0.20
CA GLY A 28 -7.63 -89.15 0.49
C GLY A 28 -7.02 -88.46 -0.69
N ARG A 29 -6.46 -87.31 -0.34
CA ARG A 29 -5.36 -86.75 -1.10
C ARG A 29 -4.44 -85.87 -0.20
N GLY A 30 -3.21 -86.35 -0.16
CA GLY A 30 -1.99 -85.57 -0.17
C GLY A 30 -1.75 -84.59 0.98
N ALA A 31 -0.96 -84.98 1.96
CA ALA A 31 -0.22 -84.06 2.79
C ALA A 31 0.64 -83.13 1.94
N GLY A 32 0.14 -81.91 1.70
CA GLY A 32 0.94 -80.84 1.14
C GLY A 32 2.01 -80.45 2.16
N LYS A 33 3.28 -80.34 1.77
CA LYS A 33 4.38 -79.87 2.56
C LYS A 33 4.05 -78.48 3.18
N PRO A 34 4.40 -78.24 4.45
CA PRO A 34 4.19 -76.90 5.06
C PRO A 34 4.92 -75.86 4.25
N GLY A 35 4.14 -74.96 3.60
CA GLY A 35 4.67 -73.79 2.84
C GLY A 35 5.54 -72.96 3.76
N LYS A 36 6.69 -72.51 3.28
CA LYS A 36 7.58 -71.59 3.97
C LYS A 36 6.78 -70.42 4.53
N LYS A 37 6.79 -70.27 5.84
CA LYS A 37 6.13 -69.11 6.51
C LYS A 37 6.67 -67.79 5.86
N ARG A 38 5.76 -67.01 5.30
CA ARG A 38 6.11 -65.69 4.74
C ARG A 38 6.60 -64.81 5.91
N PHE A 39 7.70 -64.13 5.72
CA PHE A 39 8.28 -63.21 6.71
C PHE A 39 7.29 -62.08 7.09
N ILE A 40 6.46 -61.68 6.13
CA ILE A 40 5.36 -60.74 6.33
C ILE A 40 4.07 -61.42 5.86
N ASP A 41 3.14 -61.69 6.81
CA ASP A 41 1.83 -62.32 6.52
C ASP A 41 0.82 -61.22 6.12
N TYR A 42 1.02 -60.66 4.91
CA TYR A 42 0.12 -59.69 4.31
C TYR A 42 -0.07 -60.01 2.82
N PRO A 43 -1.32 -60.07 2.31
CA PRO A 43 -2.59 -60.12 3.05
C PRO A 43 -2.68 -61.33 3.98
N ARG A 44 -3.30 -61.19 5.16
CA ARG A 44 -3.32 -62.18 6.26
C ARG A 44 -3.92 -63.49 5.81
N SER A 45 -3.12 -64.57 5.86
CA SER A 45 -3.49 -65.90 5.35
C SER A 45 -4.63 -66.56 6.17
N GLY A 46 -4.76 -66.19 7.42
CA GLY A 46 -5.80 -66.72 8.33
C GLY A 46 -7.13 -65.95 8.38
N LYS A 47 -7.39 -64.98 7.47
CA LYS A 47 -8.62 -64.18 7.42
C LYS A 47 -9.29 -64.22 6.04
N ILE A 48 -10.64 -64.12 5.99
CA ILE A 48 -11.44 -64.16 4.76
C ILE A 48 -12.07 -62.86 4.45
N GLY A 49 -12.30 -62.51 3.17
CA GLY A 49 -12.88 -61.28 2.67
C GLY A 49 -11.99 -60.08 2.93
N TRP A 50 -12.60 -58.86 3.07
CA TRP A 50 -11.86 -57.60 3.22
C TRP A 50 -10.96 -57.58 4.48
N ARG A 51 -11.30 -58.39 5.53
CA ARG A 51 -10.52 -58.47 6.78
C ARG A 51 -9.10 -59.02 6.58
N ARG A 52 -8.78 -59.69 5.48
CA ARG A 52 -7.42 -60.13 5.13
C ARG A 52 -6.47 -58.97 4.81
N PHE A 53 -7.01 -57.80 4.40
CA PHE A 53 -6.26 -56.59 4.06
C PHE A 53 -6.09 -55.66 5.28
N VAL A 54 -6.74 -55.94 6.42
CA VAL A 54 -6.51 -55.18 7.64
C VAL A 54 -5.25 -55.71 8.33
N PRO A 55 -4.18 -54.90 8.49
CA PRO A 55 -2.93 -55.30 9.12
C PRO A 55 -3.18 -55.74 10.58
N SER A 56 -2.39 -56.67 11.06
CA SER A 56 -2.44 -57.09 12.48
C SER A 56 -1.82 -55.96 13.35
N TRP A 57 -2.20 -55.90 14.65
CA TRP A 57 -1.60 -54.93 15.56
C TRP A 57 -0.07 -55.02 15.61
N LYS A 58 0.51 -56.26 15.46
CA LYS A 58 1.96 -56.47 15.39
C LYS A 58 2.56 -55.88 14.13
N GLN A 59 1.90 -56.01 12.97
CA GLN A 59 2.32 -55.39 11.72
C GLN A 59 2.25 -53.87 11.79
N VAL A 60 1.19 -53.29 12.34
CA VAL A 60 1.07 -51.87 12.58
C VAL A 60 2.22 -51.39 13.48
N LEU A 61 2.45 -52.09 14.59
CA LEU A 61 3.52 -51.74 15.52
C LEU A 61 4.91 -51.83 14.89
N THR A 62 5.22 -52.91 14.13
CA THR A 62 6.52 -53.05 13.45
C THR A 62 6.69 -52.00 12.35
N THR A 63 5.64 -51.67 11.59
CA THR A 63 5.66 -50.59 10.60
C THR A 63 5.90 -49.23 11.27
N CYS A 64 5.22 -48.95 12.38
CA CYS A 64 5.43 -47.73 13.17
C CYS A 64 6.87 -47.65 13.74
N ILE A 65 7.40 -48.76 14.25
CA ILE A 65 8.80 -48.81 14.76
C ILE A 65 9.78 -48.65 13.60
N GLY A 66 9.57 -49.30 12.46
CA GLY A 66 10.40 -49.17 11.28
C GLY A 66 10.37 -47.74 10.72
N PHE A 67 9.19 -47.13 10.64
CA PHE A 67 9.03 -45.74 10.24
C PHE A 67 9.71 -44.75 11.21
N MET A 68 9.54 -44.98 12.51
CA MET A 68 10.21 -44.21 13.56
C MET A 68 11.73 -44.32 13.47
N ALA A 69 12.27 -45.52 13.26
CA ALA A 69 13.70 -45.76 13.08
C ALA A 69 14.22 -45.06 11.83
N LEU A 70 13.46 -45.03 10.74
CA LEU A 70 13.81 -44.34 9.51
C LEU A 70 13.82 -42.80 9.71
N VAL A 71 12.81 -42.27 10.42
CA VAL A 71 12.74 -40.85 10.77
C VAL A 71 13.91 -40.45 11.69
N VAL A 72 14.23 -41.24 12.70
CA VAL A 72 15.37 -41.01 13.60
C VAL A 72 16.70 -41.12 12.84
N GLY A 73 16.84 -42.06 11.94
CA GLY A 73 18.03 -42.20 11.08
C GLY A 73 18.20 -41.03 10.14
N ALA A 74 17.12 -40.57 9.48
CA ALA A 74 17.12 -39.40 8.62
C ALA A 74 17.44 -38.11 9.40
N ALA A 75 16.87 -37.98 10.61
CA ALA A 75 17.17 -36.86 11.51
C ALA A 75 18.63 -36.87 11.97
N GLY A 76 19.21 -38.03 12.27
CA GLY A 76 20.63 -38.17 12.62
C GLY A 76 21.56 -37.80 11.47
N LEU A 77 21.23 -38.21 10.26
CA LEU A 77 21.96 -37.79 9.04
C LEU A 77 21.87 -36.26 8.80
N ALA A 78 20.66 -35.71 8.93
CA ALA A 78 20.46 -34.26 8.78
C ALA A 78 21.29 -33.48 9.83
N LEU A 79 21.33 -33.94 11.08
CA LEU A 79 22.15 -33.36 12.13
C LEU A 79 23.66 -33.47 11.86
N ALA A 80 24.11 -34.52 11.19
CA ALA A 80 25.52 -34.66 10.83
C ALA A 80 25.92 -33.66 9.74
N TYR A 81 25.07 -33.46 8.73
CA TYR A 81 25.34 -32.57 7.59
C TYR A 81 25.13 -31.07 7.86
N VAL A 82 24.37 -30.69 8.87
CA VAL A 82 24.14 -29.29 9.20
C VAL A 82 25.34 -28.73 9.94
N ASP A 83 26.04 -27.74 9.37
CA ASP A 83 27.13 -27.03 10.04
C ASP A 83 26.61 -25.92 10.96
N ILE A 84 27.34 -25.68 12.07
CA ILE A 84 27.11 -24.50 12.94
C ILE A 84 27.94 -23.37 12.35
N PRO A 85 27.35 -22.33 11.78
CA PRO A 85 28.10 -21.20 11.25
C PRO A 85 28.91 -20.49 12.35
N ASP A 86 30.03 -19.87 11.96
CA ASP A 86 30.94 -19.21 12.91
C ASP A 86 30.31 -17.93 13.50
N VAL A 87 30.14 -17.92 14.81
CA VAL A 87 29.54 -16.82 15.59
C VAL A 87 30.34 -15.52 15.49
N GLN A 88 31.65 -15.59 15.29
CA GLN A 88 32.51 -14.40 15.23
C GLN A 88 32.32 -13.59 13.95
N LYS A 89 31.97 -14.22 12.82
CA LYS A 89 31.65 -13.49 11.58
C LYS A 89 30.33 -12.71 11.67
N ALA A 90 29.35 -13.17 12.45
CA ALA A 90 28.09 -12.48 12.63
C ALA A 90 28.17 -11.27 13.59
N SER A 91 29.30 -11.07 14.25
CA SER A 91 29.46 -10.04 15.27
C SER A 91 29.99 -8.69 14.77
N GLN A 92 30.40 -8.60 13.50
CA GLN A 92 30.85 -7.34 12.91
C GLN A 92 29.67 -6.63 12.24
N LEU A 93 28.99 -5.77 13.00
CA LEU A 93 28.03 -4.83 12.44
C LEU A 93 28.79 -3.82 11.60
N GLN A 94 28.57 -3.88 10.31
CA GLN A 94 29.04 -2.90 9.36
C GLN A 94 27.93 -1.88 9.09
N LYS A 95 28.30 -0.65 8.77
CA LYS A 95 27.32 0.35 8.34
C LYS A 95 26.91 0.09 6.90
N ASN A 96 25.66 0.32 6.57
CA ASN A 96 25.24 0.42 5.17
C ASN A 96 25.62 1.79 4.63
N VAL A 97 26.09 1.83 3.40
CA VAL A 97 26.32 3.08 2.69
C VAL A 97 25.30 3.18 1.57
N TYR A 98 24.51 4.25 1.61
CA TYR A 98 23.55 4.56 0.55
C TYR A 98 24.17 5.59 -0.36
N TYR A 99 24.07 5.38 -1.65
CA TYR A 99 24.59 6.27 -2.67
C TYR A 99 23.47 6.93 -3.46
N TRP A 100 23.66 8.21 -3.79
CA TRP A 100 22.87 8.89 -4.80
C TRP A 100 23.08 8.26 -6.20
N SER A 101 22.19 8.54 -7.12
CA SER A 101 22.28 8.07 -8.51
C SER A 101 23.58 8.47 -9.23
N ASN A 102 24.29 9.47 -8.73
CA ASN A 102 25.60 9.91 -9.23
C ASN A 102 26.80 9.19 -8.57
N GLY A 103 26.57 8.18 -7.74
CA GLY A 103 27.58 7.43 -7.00
C GLY A 103 28.20 8.15 -5.80
N LYS A 104 27.76 9.36 -5.45
CA LYS A 104 28.22 10.02 -4.23
C LYS A 104 27.50 9.45 -3.01
N PRO A 105 28.16 9.30 -1.86
CA PRO A 105 27.51 8.88 -0.62
C PRO A 105 26.38 9.83 -0.24
N MET A 106 25.20 9.27 -0.01
CA MET A 106 24.00 9.97 0.46
C MET A 106 23.95 10.00 1.99
N VAL A 107 24.09 8.81 2.56
CA VAL A 107 24.03 8.61 4.01
C VAL A 107 24.74 7.30 4.38
N VAL A 108 25.32 7.29 5.54
CA VAL A 108 25.84 6.08 6.17
C VAL A 108 24.89 5.73 7.31
N ALA A 109 24.07 4.71 7.13
CA ALA A 109 23.03 4.33 8.07
C ALA A 109 23.06 2.82 8.34
N GLY A 110 22.45 2.40 9.44
CA GLY A 110 22.54 1.01 9.88
C GLY A 110 23.83 0.75 10.67
N GLY A 111 24.04 -0.47 11.09
CA GLY A 111 25.14 -0.78 12.00
C GLY A 111 25.05 -0.10 13.38
N GLY A 112 23.91 0.56 13.65
CA GLY A 112 23.59 1.28 14.88
C GLY A 112 24.62 2.36 15.24
N GLU A 113 24.23 3.62 15.39
CA GLU A 113 25.02 4.62 16.16
C GLU A 113 25.24 4.19 17.61
N LEU A 114 24.55 3.16 18.04
CA LEU A 114 24.73 2.49 19.29
C LEU A 114 25.56 1.24 19.02
N ASN A 115 26.86 1.38 19.11
CA ASN A 115 27.85 0.30 19.03
C ASN A 115 27.26 -1.00 19.59
N ARG A 116 27.08 -2.01 18.73
CA ARG A 116 26.87 -3.37 19.21
C ARG A 116 28.15 -3.74 19.98
N GLN A 117 28.16 -3.48 21.22
CA GLN A 117 29.19 -4.00 22.13
C GLN A 117 28.75 -5.39 22.53
N ILE A 118 29.44 -6.40 22.01
CA ILE A 118 29.29 -7.75 22.52
C ILE A 118 29.93 -7.73 23.93
N VAL A 119 29.08 -8.01 24.90
CA VAL A 119 29.51 -8.11 26.31
C VAL A 119 29.50 -9.57 26.76
N PRO A 120 30.47 -10.01 27.52
CA PRO A 120 30.47 -11.34 28.09
C PRO A 120 29.26 -11.51 29.03
N ILE A 121 28.82 -12.75 29.23
CA ILE A 121 27.67 -13.05 30.12
C ILE A 121 27.87 -12.50 31.54
N THR A 122 29.10 -12.43 32.01
CA THR A 122 29.50 -11.88 33.33
C THR A 122 29.22 -10.38 33.45
N SER A 123 29.16 -9.65 32.35
CA SER A 123 28.81 -8.22 32.34
C SER A 123 27.30 -7.97 32.16
N ILE A 124 26.51 -9.02 31.95
CA ILE A 124 25.05 -8.92 31.89
C ILE A 124 24.48 -9.25 33.26
N PRO A 125 23.76 -8.34 33.92
CA PRO A 125 23.27 -8.57 35.29
C PRO A 125 22.46 -9.86 35.37
N LYS A 126 22.56 -10.53 36.49
CA LYS A 126 21.78 -11.75 36.76
C LYS A 126 20.27 -11.50 36.65
N THR A 127 19.81 -10.32 37.07
CA THR A 127 18.42 -9.88 36.95
C THR A 127 17.96 -9.83 35.49
N MET A 128 18.81 -9.39 34.57
CA MET A 128 18.47 -9.40 33.12
C MET A 128 18.43 -10.83 32.57
N GLN A 129 19.35 -11.68 32.94
CA GLN A 129 19.35 -13.09 32.55
C GLN A 129 18.10 -13.79 33.06
N ASP A 130 17.74 -13.58 34.31
CA ASP A 130 16.56 -14.21 34.96
C ASP A 130 15.25 -13.70 34.39
N ALA A 131 15.13 -12.38 34.12
CA ALA A 131 13.96 -11.80 33.47
C ALA A 131 13.71 -12.41 32.09
N VAL A 132 14.75 -12.53 31.26
CA VAL A 132 14.62 -13.10 29.90
C VAL A 132 14.31 -14.58 29.95
N ILE A 133 14.99 -15.36 30.80
CA ILE A 133 14.70 -16.79 30.91
C ILE A 133 13.29 -17.02 31.41
N SER A 134 12.83 -16.22 32.38
CA SER A 134 11.47 -16.31 32.92
C SER A 134 10.39 -15.97 31.87
N ALA A 135 10.64 -14.94 31.09
CA ALA A 135 9.70 -14.47 30.08
C ALA A 135 9.64 -15.35 28.82
N GLU A 136 10.81 -15.82 28.36
CA GLU A 136 10.94 -16.47 27.05
C GLU A 136 11.03 -18.00 27.14
N ASN A 137 11.77 -18.54 28.14
CA ASN A 137 12.04 -19.97 28.20
C ASN A 137 12.45 -20.43 29.62
N ALA A 138 11.49 -20.60 30.49
CA ALA A 138 11.75 -21.00 31.90
C ALA A 138 12.57 -22.30 32.06
N SER A 139 12.47 -23.23 31.09
CA SER A 139 13.18 -24.50 31.02
C SER A 139 14.59 -24.40 30.41
N PHE A 140 15.06 -23.23 30.01
CA PHE A 140 16.27 -23.00 29.20
C PHE A 140 17.48 -23.84 29.59
N TYR A 141 17.82 -23.89 30.87
CA TYR A 141 19.01 -24.63 31.34
C TYR A 141 18.79 -26.16 31.30
N LYS A 142 17.53 -26.63 31.16
CA LYS A 142 17.16 -28.06 31.17
C LYS A 142 16.83 -28.61 29.77
N ASP A 143 16.52 -27.75 28.79
CA ASP A 143 16.16 -28.20 27.46
C ASP A 143 17.39 -28.52 26.59
N SER A 144 17.16 -29.27 25.50
CA SER A 144 18.19 -29.66 24.51
C SER A 144 18.21 -28.74 23.28
N GLY A 145 17.82 -27.46 23.45
CA GLY A 145 17.71 -26.50 22.35
C GLY A 145 16.29 -26.40 21.78
N VAL A 146 15.43 -27.34 22.10
CA VAL A 146 13.99 -27.34 21.79
C VAL A 146 13.23 -27.80 23.04
N ASP A 147 12.02 -27.30 23.22
CA ASP A 147 11.12 -27.72 24.31
C ASP A 147 9.86 -28.42 23.74
N PRO A 148 9.88 -29.76 23.60
CA PRO A 148 8.73 -30.50 23.06
C PRO A 148 7.48 -30.35 23.94
N MET A 149 7.66 -30.21 25.27
CA MET A 149 6.54 -30.02 26.19
C MET A 149 5.97 -28.61 26.10
N GLY A 150 6.81 -27.62 25.88
CA GLY A 150 6.40 -26.24 25.57
C GLY A 150 5.59 -26.15 24.28
N ILE A 151 6.03 -26.85 23.25
CA ILE A 151 5.29 -26.94 21.98
C ILE A 151 3.93 -27.59 22.20
N ALA A 152 3.88 -28.70 22.91
CA ALA A 152 2.62 -29.41 23.22
C ALA A 152 1.67 -28.52 24.04
N ARG A 153 2.17 -27.78 25.04
CA ARG A 153 1.40 -26.80 25.82
C ARG A 153 0.86 -25.66 24.95
N ALA A 154 1.68 -25.12 24.05
CA ALA A 154 1.28 -24.05 23.15
C ALA A 154 0.14 -24.50 22.21
N VAL A 155 0.24 -25.70 21.63
CA VAL A 155 -0.80 -26.31 20.80
C VAL A 155 -2.08 -26.53 21.61
N PHE A 156 -1.96 -27.05 22.84
CA PHE A 156 -3.11 -27.29 23.70
C PHE A 156 -3.82 -26.00 24.14
N ASN A 157 -3.07 -24.96 24.47
CA ASN A 157 -3.62 -23.65 24.84
C ASN A 157 -4.29 -22.97 23.65
N MET A 158 -3.70 -23.07 22.46
CA MET A 158 -4.28 -22.56 21.21
C MET A 158 -5.59 -23.29 20.86
N ALA A 159 -5.65 -24.62 21.09
CA ALA A 159 -6.88 -25.39 20.89
C ALA A 159 -8.00 -25.02 21.88
N LYS A 160 -7.64 -24.43 23.03
CA LYS A 160 -8.59 -23.92 24.04
C LYS A 160 -8.95 -22.44 23.88
N GLY A 161 -8.48 -21.76 22.81
CA GLY A 161 -8.74 -20.35 22.59
C GLY A 161 -7.97 -19.39 23.48
N GLY A 162 -6.88 -19.85 24.14
CA GLY A 162 -5.98 -18.99 24.90
C GLY A 162 -4.99 -18.23 24.03
N GLU A 163 -4.41 -17.14 24.57
CA GLU A 163 -3.37 -16.38 23.88
C GLU A 163 -2.20 -17.27 23.44
N THR A 164 -1.72 -17.02 22.22
CA THR A 164 -0.59 -17.74 21.62
C THR A 164 0.70 -17.48 22.41
N GLN A 165 1.01 -18.36 23.33
CA GLN A 165 2.29 -18.37 23.99
C GLN A 165 3.35 -18.88 23.00
N SER A 166 4.41 -18.10 22.73
CA SER A 166 5.49 -18.50 21.81
C SER A 166 6.13 -19.80 22.32
N GLY A 167 5.99 -20.87 21.53
CA GLY A 167 6.63 -22.17 21.83
C GLY A 167 8.11 -22.25 21.43
N SER A 168 8.76 -21.13 21.02
CA SER A 168 10.17 -21.10 20.59
C SER A 168 11.10 -20.89 21.78
N THR A 169 12.10 -21.76 21.91
CA THR A 169 13.14 -21.62 22.96
C THR A 169 14.10 -20.46 22.69
N ILE A 170 14.83 -20.00 23.70
CA ILE A 170 15.93 -19.03 23.57
C ILE A 170 16.96 -19.52 22.53
N THR A 171 17.27 -20.83 22.53
CA THR A 171 18.20 -21.43 21.56
C THR A 171 17.67 -21.31 20.13
N GLN A 172 16.39 -21.57 19.89
CA GLN A 172 15.78 -21.39 18.58
C GLN A 172 15.77 -19.92 18.14
N GLN A 173 15.48 -19.00 19.05
CA GLN A 173 15.51 -17.58 18.77
C GLN A 173 16.94 -17.10 18.47
N TYR A 174 17.94 -17.57 19.20
CA TYR A 174 19.35 -17.30 18.95
C TYR A 174 19.77 -17.80 17.55
N VAL A 175 19.44 -19.05 17.21
CA VAL A 175 19.71 -19.64 15.90
C VAL A 175 19.02 -18.84 14.79
N LYS A 176 17.75 -18.50 14.96
CA LYS A 176 17.00 -17.68 14.04
C LYS A 176 17.66 -16.31 13.80
N ASN A 177 18.07 -15.64 14.87
CA ASN A 177 18.62 -14.29 14.81
C ASN A 177 20.05 -14.23 14.25
N THR A 178 20.79 -15.36 14.32
CA THR A 178 22.21 -15.40 13.96
C THR A 178 22.47 -16.10 12.62
N TYR A 179 21.68 -17.12 12.26
CA TYR A 179 22.04 -18.03 11.19
C TYR A 179 21.00 -18.16 10.06
N LEU A 180 19.78 -17.62 10.23
CA LEU A 180 18.70 -17.88 9.30
C LEU A 180 18.09 -16.57 8.78
N ASP A 181 17.61 -16.63 7.53
CA ASP A 181 16.75 -15.59 7.00
C ASP A 181 15.37 -15.61 7.72
N GLN A 182 14.64 -14.51 7.65
CA GLN A 182 13.32 -14.41 8.31
C GLN A 182 12.16 -14.94 7.46
N SER A 183 12.42 -15.64 6.36
CA SER A 183 11.37 -16.23 5.54
C SER A 183 10.53 -17.23 6.35
N GLN A 184 9.21 -17.19 6.20
CA GLN A 184 8.28 -18.07 6.94
C GLN A 184 8.05 -19.39 6.21
N THR A 185 9.10 -20.03 5.66
CA THR A 185 8.98 -21.27 4.93
C THR A 185 9.11 -22.49 5.86
N LEU A 186 8.41 -23.58 5.53
CA LEU A 186 8.51 -24.85 6.26
C LEU A 186 9.96 -25.38 6.24
N LYS A 187 10.64 -25.24 5.11
CA LYS A 187 12.05 -25.65 4.95
C LYS A 187 12.94 -24.94 5.97
N ARG A 188 12.81 -23.60 6.08
CA ARG A 188 13.55 -22.82 7.07
C ARG A 188 13.25 -23.26 8.51
N LYS A 189 11.97 -23.52 8.84
CA LYS A 189 11.59 -23.92 10.20
C LYS A 189 12.16 -25.30 10.57
N ILE A 190 12.25 -26.21 9.61
CA ILE A 190 12.93 -27.51 9.79
C ILE A 190 14.43 -27.31 9.99
N THR A 191 15.08 -26.48 9.18
CA THR A 191 16.52 -26.17 9.33
C THR A 191 16.80 -25.53 10.69
N GLU A 192 15.98 -24.57 11.12
CA GLU A 192 16.05 -23.94 12.46
C GLU A 192 16.01 -25.00 13.58
N LEU A 193 15.11 -25.96 13.46
CA LEU A 193 14.96 -27.04 14.46
C LEU A 193 16.27 -27.85 14.59
N PHE A 194 16.83 -28.31 13.46
CA PHE A 194 18.05 -29.13 13.45
C PHE A 194 19.27 -28.36 13.97
N ILE A 195 19.46 -27.11 13.55
CA ILE A 195 20.57 -26.26 14.06
C ILE A 195 20.38 -26.03 15.57
N SER A 196 19.15 -25.76 16.03
CA SER A 196 18.87 -25.49 17.44
C SER A 196 19.16 -26.69 18.33
N VAL A 197 18.83 -27.93 17.89
CA VAL A 197 19.20 -29.15 18.60
C VAL A 197 20.73 -29.31 18.64
N LYS A 198 21.43 -29.13 17.50
CA LYS A 198 22.88 -29.24 17.43
C LYS A 198 23.59 -28.21 18.32
N VAL A 199 23.13 -26.95 18.31
CA VAL A 199 23.62 -25.85 19.18
C VAL A 199 23.32 -26.17 20.63
N GLY A 200 22.10 -26.62 20.96
CA GLY A 200 21.70 -26.95 22.34
C GLY A 200 22.53 -28.07 22.97
N ILE A 201 23.03 -29.01 22.14
CA ILE A 201 23.89 -30.14 22.59
C ILE A 201 25.37 -29.73 22.65
N LYS A 202 25.85 -28.94 21.68
CA LYS A 202 27.31 -28.68 21.54
C LYS A 202 27.81 -27.39 22.21
N VAL A 203 26.91 -26.42 22.44
CA VAL A 203 27.31 -25.11 22.96
C VAL A 203 26.85 -24.95 24.40
N LYS A 204 27.69 -24.39 25.25
CA LYS A 204 27.35 -24.12 26.67
C LYS A 204 26.15 -23.17 26.75
N LYS A 205 25.24 -23.42 27.69
CA LYS A 205 24.03 -22.61 27.90
C LYS A 205 24.32 -21.14 28.11
N ASP A 206 25.31 -20.79 28.90
CA ASP A 206 25.69 -19.40 29.11
C ASP A 206 26.19 -18.71 27.83
N THR A 207 26.90 -19.45 26.96
CA THR A 207 27.30 -18.94 25.64
C THR A 207 26.09 -18.71 24.73
N ILE A 208 25.09 -19.60 24.76
CA ILE A 208 23.84 -19.43 24.00
C ILE A 208 23.07 -18.21 24.51
N LEU A 209 22.95 -18.06 25.84
CA LEU A 209 22.25 -16.93 26.45
C LEU A 209 22.94 -15.61 26.14
N ALA A 210 24.26 -15.55 26.30
CA ALA A 210 25.07 -14.40 25.93
C ALA A 210 24.89 -14.06 24.46
N GLY A 211 24.97 -15.06 23.58
CA GLY A 211 24.74 -14.91 22.14
C GLY A 211 23.36 -14.34 21.83
N TYR A 212 22.31 -14.87 22.46
CA TYR A 212 20.95 -14.38 22.31
C TYR A 212 20.82 -12.92 22.74
N LEU A 213 21.25 -12.60 23.97
CA LEU A 213 21.14 -11.26 24.52
C LEU A 213 21.98 -10.21 23.77
N ASN A 214 23.08 -10.61 23.16
CA ASN A 214 23.91 -9.77 22.31
C ASN A 214 23.40 -9.65 20.85
N THR A 215 22.48 -10.52 20.39
CA THR A 215 22.01 -10.52 18.99
C THR A 215 20.57 -10.13 18.84
N ALA A 216 19.78 -10.20 19.91
CA ALA A 216 18.37 -9.85 19.88
C ALA A 216 18.15 -8.36 19.55
N TYR A 217 17.05 -8.09 18.82
CA TYR A 217 16.61 -6.74 18.52
C TYR A 217 15.65 -6.23 19.59
N TYR A 218 15.98 -5.10 20.21
CA TYR A 218 15.22 -4.49 21.29
C TYR A 218 14.39 -3.26 20.84
N GLY A 219 14.40 -2.91 19.57
CA GLY A 219 13.79 -1.67 19.07
C GLY A 219 14.80 -0.52 19.01
N ARG A 220 14.37 0.64 18.51
CA ARG A 220 15.19 1.87 18.38
C ARG A 220 16.53 1.67 17.66
N GLY A 221 16.60 0.71 16.73
CA GLY A 221 17.86 0.34 16.06
C GLY A 221 18.87 -0.37 16.96
N ALA A 222 18.53 -0.71 18.21
CA ALA A 222 19.45 -1.33 19.16
C ALA A 222 19.44 -2.87 19.03
N TYR A 223 20.55 -3.42 18.62
CA TYR A 223 20.86 -4.85 18.62
C TYR A 223 21.82 -5.18 19.78
N GLY A 224 21.42 -6.15 20.60
CA GLY A 224 22.15 -6.54 21.80
C GLY A 224 21.83 -5.67 23.01
N ILE A 225 21.95 -6.30 24.19
CA ILE A 225 21.52 -5.72 25.47
C ILE A 225 22.29 -4.47 25.85
N GLN A 226 23.58 -4.38 25.52
CA GLN A 226 24.40 -3.20 25.82
C GLN A 226 23.92 -1.97 25.06
N ALA A 227 23.72 -2.11 23.75
CA ALA A 227 23.17 -1.05 22.91
C ALA A 227 21.75 -0.65 23.34
N ALA A 228 20.93 -1.64 23.65
CA ALA A 228 19.56 -1.44 24.09
C ALA A 228 19.49 -0.70 25.43
N SER A 229 20.32 -1.08 26.42
CA SER A 229 20.41 -0.38 27.71
C SER A 229 20.74 1.10 27.53
N ARG A 230 21.69 1.41 26.64
CA ARG A 230 22.05 2.80 26.31
C ARG A 230 20.94 3.54 25.59
N ALA A 231 20.24 2.87 24.67
CA ALA A 231 19.14 3.48 23.90
C ALA A 231 17.90 3.81 24.76
N TYR A 232 17.60 2.95 25.73
CA TYR A 232 16.41 3.09 26.56
C TYR A 232 16.69 3.83 27.87
N PHE A 233 17.82 3.57 28.52
CA PHE A 233 18.13 4.11 29.82
C PHE A 233 19.39 4.98 29.87
N GLY A 234 20.21 4.98 28.79
CA GLY A 234 21.43 5.81 28.70
C GLY A 234 22.55 5.40 29.64
N LYS A 235 22.60 4.12 30.00
CA LYS A 235 23.63 3.50 30.88
C LYS A 235 24.04 2.13 30.35
N ASP A 236 25.15 1.64 30.81
CA ASP A 236 25.65 0.32 30.47
C ASP A 236 24.75 -0.79 31.04
N CYS A 237 24.72 -1.95 30.40
CA CYS A 237 23.79 -3.02 30.76
C CYS A 237 24.06 -3.61 32.14
N ASP A 238 25.32 -3.57 32.63
CA ASP A 238 25.71 -4.01 33.97
C ASP A 238 25.03 -3.18 35.11
N LYS A 239 24.49 -1.99 34.75
CA LYS A 239 23.82 -1.08 35.69
C LYS A 239 22.29 -1.16 35.61
N LEU A 240 21.74 -2.12 34.85
CA LEU A 240 20.29 -2.32 34.78
C LEU A 240 19.73 -2.79 36.11
N THR A 241 18.70 -2.11 36.60
CA THR A 241 17.93 -2.53 37.76
C THR A 241 17.03 -3.73 37.45
N PRO A 242 16.50 -4.48 38.42
CA PRO A 242 15.53 -5.55 38.17
C PRO A 242 14.32 -5.09 37.41
N SER A 243 13.77 -3.90 37.74
CA SER A 243 12.63 -3.30 37.03
C SER A 243 12.94 -3.01 35.58
N GLU A 244 14.09 -2.40 35.27
CA GLU A 244 14.53 -2.14 33.90
C GLU A 244 14.84 -3.43 33.14
N SER A 245 15.42 -4.44 33.79
CA SER A 245 15.66 -5.77 33.21
C SER A 245 14.37 -6.45 32.77
N ALA A 246 13.32 -6.39 33.59
CA ALA A 246 12.00 -6.92 33.24
C ALA A 246 11.38 -6.18 32.06
N PHE A 247 11.56 -4.87 31.95
CA PHE A 247 11.09 -4.11 30.78
C PHE A 247 11.91 -4.45 29.52
N MET A 248 13.22 -4.57 29.62
CA MET A 248 14.06 -5.00 28.51
C MET A 248 13.68 -6.41 28.02
N ALA A 249 13.33 -7.33 28.91
CA ALA A 249 12.81 -8.64 28.55
C ALA A 249 11.45 -8.54 27.85
N ALA A 250 10.57 -7.62 28.27
CA ALA A 250 9.28 -7.37 27.62
C ALA A 250 9.42 -6.92 26.17
N LEU A 251 10.44 -6.11 25.84
CA LEU A 251 10.70 -5.63 24.47
C LEU A 251 11.04 -6.77 23.49
N LEU A 252 11.65 -7.86 23.95
CA LEU A 252 12.00 -9.00 23.09
C LEU A 252 10.80 -9.67 22.43
N ASN A 253 9.63 -9.59 23.04
CA ASN A 253 8.40 -10.15 22.49
C ASN A 253 7.83 -9.34 21.30
N GLY A 254 8.27 -8.08 21.15
CA GLY A 254 7.85 -7.20 20.04
C GLY A 254 8.17 -5.74 20.33
N PRO A 255 9.37 -5.25 19.99
CA PRO A 255 9.82 -3.92 20.38
C PRO A 255 8.87 -2.79 19.97
N ASN A 256 8.31 -2.86 18.76
CA ASN A 256 7.40 -1.85 18.25
C ASN A 256 6.05 -1.81 18.98
N LEU A 257 5.67 -2.91 19.66
CA LEU A 257 4.43 -3.00 20.43
C LEU A 257 4.59 -2.52 21.87
N TYR A 258 5.81 -2.58 22.41
CA TYR A 258 6.13 -2.31 23.82
C TYR A 258 7.01 -1.07 24.06
N ASP A 259 7.46 -0.36 23.01
CA ASP A 259 8.09 0.95 23.19
C ASP A 259 7.02 2.03 23.44
N PRO A 260 6.99 2.68 24.63
CA PRO A 260 5.99 3.69 24.97
C PRO A 260 5.95 4.91 24.05
N TYR A 261 7.02 5.14 23.29
CA TYR A 261 7.15 6.30 22.41
C TYR A 261 6.84 6.02 20.94
N ILE A 262 6.56 4.79 20.56
CA ILE A 262 6.06 4.44 19.23
C ILE A 262 4.53 4.52 19.25
N THR A 263 3.96 5.46 18.50
CA THR A 263 2.50 5.64 18.36
C THR A 263 2.06 5.09 17.02
N THR A 264 1.61 3.84 16.99
CA THR A 264 1.03 3.21 15.79
C THR A 264 -0.50 3.24 15.79
N GLU A 265 -1.11 3.48 16.94
CA GLU A 265 -2.55 3.51 17.17
C GLU A 265 -2.88 4.49 18.31
N ALA A 266 -4.02 4.39 18.97
CA ALA A 266 -4.43 5.29 20.04
C ALA A 266 -3.29 5.65 21.01
N LYS A 267 -3.07 6.95 21.23
CA LYS A 267 -2.04 7.50 22.11
C LYS A 267 -2.02 6.79 23.47
N GLY A 268 -0.88 6.21 23.86
CA GLY A 268 -0.72 5.48 25.12
C GLY A 268 -1.04 3.97 25.08
N ALA A 269 -1.45 3.40 23.94
CA ALA A 269 -1.72 1.95 23.84
C ALA A 269 -0.43 1.13 24.06
N ASN A 270 0.69 1.57 23.51
CA ASN A 270 1.99 0.92 23.71
C ASN A 270 2.45 0.99 25.18
N LEU A 271 2.24 2.13 25.84
CA LEU A 271 2.57 2.26 27.27
C LEU A 271 1.79 1.24 28.11
N LYS A 272 0.48 1.15 27.91
CA LYS A 272 -0.34 0.16 28.64
C LYS A 272 0.10 -1.28 28.37
N ARG A 273 0.45 -1.62 27.13
CA ARG A 273 0.99 -2.94 26.78
C ARG A 273 2.34 -3.18 27.45
N ALA A 274 3.22 -2.18 27.44
CA ALA A 274 4.53 -2.25 28.08
C ALA A 274 4.42 -2.47 29.59
N GLU A 275 3.58 -1.70 30.29
CA GLU A 275 3.31 -1.84 31.73
C GLU A 275 2.74 -3.22 32.07
N ALA A 276 1.78 -3.69 31.28
CA ALA A 276 1.17 -5.01 31.49
C ALA A 276 2.19 -6.15 31.30
N ARG A 277 3.00 -6.08 30.23
CA ARG A 277 4.03 -7.11 29.95
C ARG A 277 5.18 -7.07 30.95
N TRP A 278 5.62 -5.87 31.34
CA TRP A 278 6.62 -5.67 32.40
C TRP A 278 6.16 -6.27 33.73
N LYS A 279 4.93 -5.97 34.17
CA LYS A 279 4.37 -6.55 35.39
C LYS A 279 4.29 -8.07 35.30
N TRP A 280 3.79 -8.59 34.18
CA TRP A 280 3.73 -10.02 33.94
C TRP A 280 5.12 -10.69 34.01
N THR A 281 6.18 -10.04 33.47
CA THR A 281 7.56 -10.55 33.53
C THR A 281 8.03 -10.68 34.97
N LEU A 282 7.86 -9.65 35.80
CA LEU A 282 8.22 -9.66 37.22
C LEU A 282 7.45 -10.74 38.01
N ASP A 283 6.14 -10.86 37.76
CA ASP A 283 5.30 -11.87 38.40
C ASP A 283 5.74 -13.28 37.98
N ARG A 284 6.14 -13.42 36.71
CA ARG A 284 6.67 -14.69 36.18
C ARG A 284 8.03 -15.08 36.77
N GLU A 285 8.91 -14.11 37.04
CA GLU A 285 10.17 -14.38 37.74
C GLU A 285 9.95 -14.97 39.12
N VAL A 286 8.95 -14.51 39.85
CA VAL A 286 8.53 -15.08 41.14
C VAL A 286 7.96 -16.48 40.95
N GLU A 287 7.08 -16.68 40.01
CA GLU A 287 6.42 -17.99 39.74
C GLU A 287 7.46 -19.09 39.43
N VAL A 288 8.51 -18.76 38.66
CA VAL A 288 9.53 -19.73 38.27
C VAL A 288 10.73 -19.77 39.24
N GLY A 289 10.65 -19.05 40.37
CA GLY A 289 11.64 -19.09 41.46
C GLY A 289 12.94 -18.38 41.15
N ARG A 290 12.91 -17.32 40.28
CA ARG A 290 14.10 -16.52 39.95
C ARG A 290 14.11 -15.15 40.61
N MET A 291 13.00 -14.75 41.22
CA MET A 291 12.88 -13.56 42.06
C MET A 291 12.14 -13.91 43.34
N ASN A 292 12.55 -13.34 44.48
CA ASN A 292 11.80 -13.48 45.70
C ASN A 292 10.55 -12.58 45.69
N LYS A 293 9.49 -13.03 46.34
CA LYS A 293 8.24 -12.26 46.41
C LYS A 293 8.48 -10.90 47.09
N SER A 294 9.30 -10.83 48.16
CA SER A 294 9.68 -9.59 48.84
C SER A 294 10.29 -8.56 47.89
N ASP A 295 11.19 -9.00 47.01
CA ASP A 295 11.89 -8.13 46.07
C ASP A 295 10.92 -7.64 44.99
N ARG A 296 10.02 -8.52 44.53
CA ARG A 296 8.92 -8.17 43.58
C ARG A 296 7.99 -7.11 44.18
N ASP A 297 7.62 -7.25 45.45
CA ASP A 297 6.68 -6.36 46.11
C ASP A 297 7.23 -4.95 46.31
N GLN A 298 8.58 -4.78 46.31
CA GLN A 298 9.24 -3.49 46.33
C GLN A 298 9.24 -2.77 44.98
N ILE A 299 9.06 -3.48 43.85
CA ILE A 299 9.05 -2.90 42.49
C ILE A 299 7.60 -2.49 42.15
N LYS A 300 7.29 -1.20 42.37
CA LYS A 300 5.92 -0.66 42.17
C LYS A 300 5.76 0.13 40.91
N GLU A 301 6.82 0.78 40.43
CA GLU A 301 6.74 1.75 39.34
C GLU A 301 7.35 1.18 38.05
N PHE A 302 6.67 1.46 36.92
CA PHE A 302 7.18 1.15 35.58
C PHE A 302 8.42 2.01 35.29
N PRO A 303 9.52 1.42 34.81
CA PRO A 303 10.76 2.15 34.55
C PRO A 303 10.65 2.89 33.19
N MET A 304 10.03 4.07 33.18
CA MET A 304 9.88 4.85 31.96
C MET A 304 11.22 5.06 31.23
N PRO A 305 11.36 4.59 29.99
CA PRO A 305 12.60 4.78 29.25
C PRO A 305 12.75 6.24 28.79
N ARG A 306 13.96 6.63 28.39
CA ARG A 306 14.24 7.93 27.78
C ARG A 306 13.51 8.06 26.44
N LYS A 307 13.18 9.28 26.04
CA LYS A 307 12.69 9.55 24.67
C LYS A 307 13.77 9.14 23.66
N PRO A 308 13.40 8.49 22.54
CA PRO A 308 14.37 8.09 21.53
C PRO A 308 15.11 9.32 20.97
N LYS A 309 16.44 9.25 20.90
CA LYS A 309 17.26 10.20 20.16
C LYS A 309 17.40 9.68 18.74
N LYS A 310 17.20 10.53 17.74
CA LYS A 310 17.31 10.14 16.34
C LYS A 310 18.68 10.44 15.77
N ALA A 311 19.12 9.55 14.88
CA ALA A 311 20.33 9.73 14.12
C ALA A 311 20.27 11.03 13.31
N MET A 312 21.25 11.91 13.50
CA MET A 312 21.29 13.22 12.83
C MET A 312 21.42 13.09 11.31
N ASP A 313 21.98 12.00 10.82
CA ASP A 313 22.20 11.74 9.40
C ASP A 313 20.93 11.44 8.60
N LEU A 314 19.80 11.14 9.26
CA LEU A 314 18.51 10.83 8.64
C LEU A 314 17.51 12.00 8.65
N ARG A 315 17.99 13.23 8.92
CA ARG A 315 17.13 14.42 8.90
C ARG A 315 16.65 14.76 7.49
N GLY A 316 15.57 15.55 7.42
CA GLY A 316 14.97 16.00 6.17
C GLY A 316 14.45 14.84 5.33
N GLN A 317 14.74 14.84 4.05
CA GLN A 317 14.27 13.82 3.13
C GLN A 317 15.05 12.50 3.24
N LYS A 318 16.31 12.52 3.72
CA LYS A 318 17.20 11.34 3.72
C LYS A 318 16.61 10.13 4.45
N GLY A 319 15.91 10.34 5.57
CA GLY A 319 15.26 9.24 6.29
C GLY A 319 14.19 8.54 5.47
N TYR A 320 13.35 9.30 4.75
CA TYR A 320 12.33 8.72 3.86
C TYR A 320 12.94 7.97 2.69
N LEU A 321 14.04 8.48 2.13
CA LEU A 321 14.77 7.83 1.03
C LEU A 321 15.36 6.49 1.46
N VAL A 322 15.99 6.44 2.63
CA VAL A 322 16.55 5.21 3.21
C VAL A 322 15.46 4.18 3.48
N ASP A 323 14.35 4.60 4.09
CA ASP A 323 13.22 3.70 4.36
C ASP A 323 12.61 3.16 3.07
N LEU A 324 12.45 4.01 2.04
CA LEU A 324 11.95 3.59 0.73
C LEU A 324 12.90 2.58 0.04
N ALA A 325 14.22 2.81 0.11
CA ALA A 325 15.21 1.87 -0.42
C ALA A 325 15.19 0.53 0.32
N ASN A 326 15.13 0.54 1.66
CA ASN A 326 15.05 -0.67 2.47
C ASN A 326 13.78 -1.48 2.20
N ASN A 327 12.64 -0.80 2.11
CA ASN A 327 11.37 -1.45 1.75
C ASN A 327 11.43 -2.07 0.35
N TYR A 328 12.07 -1.39 -0.61
CA TYR A 328 12.27 -1.93 -1.94
C TYR A 328 13.15 -3.20 -1.92
N ILE A 329 14.30 -3.15 -1.23
CA ILE A 329 15.23 -4.29 -1.12
C ILE A 329 14.53 -5.49 -0.51
N THR A 330 13.85 -5.31 0.62
CA THR A 330 13.18 -6.42 1.32
C THR A 330 12.01 -7.01 0.54
N ALA A 331 11.33 -6.21 -0.29
CA ALA A 331 10.22 -6.67 -1.12
C ALA A 331 10.68 -7.36 -2.43
N ASN A 332 11.83 -7.00 -2.99
CA ASN A 332 12.25 -7.42 -4.33
C ASN A 332 13.52 -8.28 -4.36
N THR A 333 14.14 -8.52 -3.20
CA THR A 333 15.35 -9.33 -3.10
C THR A 333 15.22 -10.42 -2.04
N LYS A 334 16.26 -11.23 -1.88
CA LYS A 334 16.36 -12.20 -0.79
C LYS A 334 16.97 -11.59 0.49
N ILE A 335 17.35 -10.32 0.45
CA ILE A 335 17.96 -9.62 1.58
C ILE A 335 16.84 -9.24 2.56
N THR A 336 16.93 -9.76 3.75
CA THR A 336 15.95 -9.53 4.81
C THR A 336 16.20 -8.22 5.56
N ASP A 337 15.17 -7.68 6.21
CA ASP A 337 15.28 -6.52 7.09
C ASP A 337 16.37 -6.74 8.18
N SER A 338 16.47 -7.96 8.72
CA SER A 338 17.52 -8.30 9.69
C SER A 338 18.92 -8.24 9.11
N GLN A 339 19.12 -8.67 7.86
CA GLN A 339 20.39 -8.60 7.18
C GLN A 339 20.79 -7.15 6.87
N LEU A 340 19.82 -6.33 6.40
CA LEU A 340 20.04 -4.88 6.21
C LEU A 340 20.43 -4.20 7.53
N LYS A 341 19.79 -4.57 8.61
CA LYS A 341 20.11 -4.04 9.95
C LYS A 341 21.46 -4.52 10.48
N MET A 342 21.92 -5.70 10.07
CA MET A 342 23.31 -6.13 10.35
C MET A 342 24.34 -5.31 9.56
N GLY A 343 23.97 -4.74 8.43
CA GLY A 343 24.78 -3.83 7.64
C GLY A 343 25.80 -4.51 6.73
N GLY A 344 26.72 -3.68 6.23
CA GLY A 344 27.78 -4.11 5.31
C GLY A 344 27.37 -4.06 3.85
N TYR A 345 26.24 -3.40 3.55
CA TYR A 345 25.76 -3.25 2.19
C TYR A 345 26.12 -1.88 1.63
N GLU A 346 26.51 -1.86 0.38
CA GLU A 346 26.60 -0.69 -0.48
C GLU A 346 25.34 -0.66 -1.35
N ILE A 347 24.50 0.36 -1.15
CA ILE A 347 23.17 0.43 -1.76
C ILE A 347 23.14 1.62 -2.72
N HIS A 348 23.16 1.33 -4.00
CA HIS A 348 23.07 2.32 -5.07
C HIS A 348 21.61 2.60 -5.37
N THR A 349 21.19 3.82 -5.06
CA THR A 349 19.79 4.24 -5.22
C THR A 349 19.60 5.00 -6.53
N THR A 350 18.33 5.12 -6.96
CA THR A 350 17.94 5.90 -8.13
C THR A 350 17.78 7.40 -7.84
N PHE A 351 17.90 7.82 -6.58
CA PHE A 351 17.61 9.19 -6.16
C PHE A 351 18.65 10.19 -6.66
N ASP A 352 18.17 11.26 -7.26
CA ASP A 352 18.98 12.39 -7.72
C ASP A 352 19.00 13.47 -6.63
N GLU A 353 20.18 13.70 -6.02
CA GLU A 353 20.36 14.65 -4.92
C GLU A 353 19.79 16.03 -5.24
N LYS A 354 20.07 16.53 -6.46
CA LYS A 354 19.61 17.85 -6.90
C LYS A 354 18.10 17.90 -6.98
N LYS A 355 17.47 16.92 -7.63
CA LYS A 355 16.01 16.86 -7.77
C LYS A 355 15.28 16.68 -6.44
N VAL A 356 15.85 15.88 -5.52
CA VAL A 356 15.30 15.74 -4.17
C VAL A 356 15.28 17.06 -3.42
N ASN A 357 16.39 17.81 -3.49
CA ASN A 357 16.48 19.13 -2.85
C ASN A 357 15.55 20.14 -3.52
N GLU A 358 15.51 20.19 -4.85
CA GLU A 358 14.64 21.09 -5.62
C GLU A 358 13.15 20.85 -5.31
N LEU A 359 12.74 19.57 -5.15
CA LEU A 359 11.37 19.25 -4.78
C LEU A 359 11.06 19.72 -3.35
N ALA A 360 11.97 19.47 -2.41
CA ALA A 360 11.81 19.93 -1.02
C ALA A 360 11.76 21.47 -0.93
N GLU A 361 12.64 22.16 -1.65
CA GLU A 361 12.69 23.63 -1.71
C GLU A 361 11.40 24.21 -2.31
N SER A 362 10.86 23.58 -3.36
CA SER A 362 9.61 24.01 -4.00
C SER A 362 8.41 23.91 -3.06
N VAL A 363 8.32 22.82 -2.29
CA VAL A 363 7.30 22.67 -1.24
C VAL A 363 7.52 23.67 -0.11
N ASP A 364 8.76 23.82 0.35
CA ASP A 364 9.12 24.75 1.42
C ASP A 364 8.82 26.20 1.07
N LYS A 365 9.09 26.61 -0.18
CA LYS A 365 8.79 27.96 -0.68
C LYS A 365 7.30 28.25 -0.57
N VAL A 366 6.46 27.42 -1.17
CA VAL A 366 5.00 27.58 -1.14
C VAL A 366 4.47 27.52 0.30
N THR A 367 4.99 26.63 1.12
CA THR A 367 4.60 26.50 2.53
C THR A 367 4.93 27.78 3.31
N LYS A 368 6.16 28.30 3.16
CA LYS A 368 6.59 29.53 3.83
C LYS A 368 5.82 30.77 3.38
N GLU A 369 5.45 30.84 2.12
CA GLU A 369 4.71 31.98 1.57
C GLU A 369 3.24 31.98 2.03
N HIS A 370 2.58 30.83 2.00
CA HIS A 370 1.12 30.75 2.10
C HIS A 370 0.61 30.12 3.40
N ILE A 371 1.26 29.10 3.92
CA ILE A 371 0.78 28.33 5.09
C ILE A 371 1.31 28.97 6.39
N LYS A 372 0.41 29.53 7.18
CA LYS A 372 0.73 30.29 8.40
C LYS A 372 -0.04 29.72 9.61
N PRO A 373 0.37 28.57 10.15
CA PRO A 373 -0.36 27.90 11.24
C PRO A 373 -0.46 28.74 12.53
N ASP A 374 0.46 29.66 12.74
CA ASP A 374 0.44 30.60 13.86
C ASP A 374 -0.58 31.72 13.69
N LYS A 375 -1.03 32.01 12.46
CA LYS A 375 -1.99 33.07 12.13
C LYS A 375 -3.37 32.54 11.76
N ARG A 376 -3.44 31.33 11.18
CA ARG A 376 -4.68 30.72 10.74
C ARG A 376 -4.79 29.29 11.25
N GLU A 377 -5.82 29.00 12.03
CA GLU A 377 -6.06 27.66 12.60
C GLU A 377 -6.21 26.59 11.50
N VAL A 378 -6.84 26.95 10.37
CA VAL A 378 -7.01 26.05 9.24
C VAL A 378 -5.71 25.66 8.54
N ASP A 379 -4.63 26.38 8.77
CA ASP A 379 -3.30 26.07 8.22
C ASP A 379 -2.54 25.03 9.06
N LYS A 380 -3.03 24.70 10.26
CA LYS A 380 -2.48 23.62 11.08
C LYS A 380 -2.73 22.28 10.41
N TYR A 381 -1.78 21.36 10.57
CA TYR A 381 -1.84 19.99 10.09
C TYR A 381 -1.85 19.82 8.56
N VAL A 382 -1.51 20.88 7.81
CA VAL A 382 -1.32 20.79 6.36
C VAL A 382 -0.11 19.92 6.06
N GLN A 383 -0.28 18.96 5.16
CA GLN A 383 0.75 18.04 4.71
C GLN A 383 0.83 18.01 3.19
N PHE A 384 2.03 17.76 2.72
CA PHE A 384 2.32 17.53 1.30
C PHE A 384 3.01 16.18 1.12
N GLY A 385 2.72 15.52 0.02
CA GLY A 385 3.45 14.36 -0.46
C GLY A 385 3.77 14.54 -1.95
N GLY A 386 4.95 14.13 -2.39
CA GLY A 386 5.32 14.28 -3.78
C GLY A 386 6.28 13.21 -4.24
N ALA A 387 6.23 12.86 -5.52
CA ALA A 387 7.15 11.92 -6.15
C ALA A 387 7.39 12.30 -7.60
N SER A 388 8.62 12.05 -8.05
CA SER A 388 9.07 12.28 -9.43
C SER A 388 9.74 11.03 -9.96
N VAL A 389 9.28 10.57 -11.13
CA VAL A 389 9.67 9.32 -11.77
C VAL A 389 10.13 9.59 -13.19
N ASP A 390 11.29 9.04 -13.54
CA ASP A 390 11.79 9.06 -14.93
C ASP A 390 10.86 8.24 -15.82
N THR A 391 10.38 8.84 -16.90
CA THR A 391 9.34 8.26 -17.73
C THR A 391 9.80 7.03 -18.51
N LYS A 392 11.09 6.96 -18.86
CA LYS A 392 11.63 5.88 -19.69
C LYS A 392 12.04 4.66 -18.88
N SER A 393 12.57 4.87 -17.67
CA SER A 393 13.13 3.79 -16.85
C SER A 393 12.26 3.38 -15.67
N GLY A 394 11.39 4.25 -15.17
CA GLY A 394 10.69 4.04 -13.92
C GLY A 394 11.51 4.38 -12.67
N LYS A 395 12.73 4.96 -12.80
CA LYS A 395 13.55 5.40 -11.67
C LYS A 395 12.80 6.44 -10.84
N ILE A 396 12.68 6.22 -9.54
CA ILE A 396 12.23 7.25 -8.60
C ILE A 396 13.40 8.19 -8.39
N VAL A 397 13.33 9.38 -9.00
CA VAL A 397 14.46 10.34 -8.93
C VAL A 397 14.34 11.31 -7.76
N ALA A 398 13.13 11.61 -7.29
CA ALA A 398 12.91 12.44 -6.12
C ALA A 398 11.60 12.06 -5.42
N ILE A 399 11.57 12.28 -4.11
CA ILE A 399 10.35 12.24 -3.30
C ILE A 399 10.33 13.42 -2.32
N TYR A 400 9.13 13.79 -1.90
CA TYR A 400 8.89 14.61 -0.72
C TYR A 400 8.01 13.82 0.25
N GLY A 401 8.63 13.27 1.29
CA GLY A 401 7.97 12.44 2.29
C GLY A 401 7.39 13.18 3.49
N GLY A 402 7.60 14.51 3.55
CA GLY A 402 7.27 15.38 4.67
C GLY A 402 8.43 16.30 5.01
N LYS A 403 8.26 17.18 5.98
CA LYS A 403 9.28 18.20 6.30
C LYS A 403 10.60 17.61 6.81
N ASP A 404 10.52 16.63 7.69
CA ASP A 404 11.68 16.00 8.32
C ASP A 404 11.32 14.58 8.82
N ALA A 405 11.94 13.57 8.26
CA ALA A 405 11.74 12.16 8.63
C ALA A 405 11.99 11.88 10.11
N THR A 406 12.71 12.77 10.81
CA THR A 406 12.97 12.64 12.25
C THR A 406 11.87 13.23 13.13
N GLN A 407 10.92 13.95 12.56
CA GLN A 407 9.78 14.58 13.25
C GLN A 407 8.43 14.03 12.77
N HIS A 408 8.31 13.80 11.46
CA HIS A 408 7.15 13.21 10.81
C HIS A 408 7.56 11.85 10.24
N TYR A 409 7.00 10.77 10.78
CA TYR A 409 7.47 9.40 10.48
C TYR A 409 6.87 8.80 9.23
N THR A 410 5.67 9.24 8.86
CA THR A 410 4.97 8.75 7.68
C THR A 410 5.63 9.32 6.43
N ASN A 411 6.05 8.46 5.50
CA ASN A 411 6.51 8.89 4.20
C ASN A 411 5.31 9.25 3.33
N ASN A 412 4.97 10.52 3.24
CA ASN A 412 3.83 11.03 2.47
C ASN A 412 3.91 10.71 0.97
N ALA A 413 5.12 10.49 0.43
CA ALA A 413 5.29 10.11 -0.97
C ALA A 413 4.83 8.68 -1.27
N ASP A 414 4.95 7.78 -0.30
CA ASP A 414 4.53 6.36 -0.40
C ASP A 414 3.27 6.04 0.41
N TYR A 415 2.70 7.05 1.07
CA TYR A 415 1.48 6.88 1.86
C TYR A 415 0.26 6.64 0.96
N THR A 416 -0.50 5.60 1.27
CA THR A 416 -1.80 5.30 0.67
C THR A 416 -2.92 5.72 1.63
N GLY A 417 -4.11 6.00 1.08
CA GLY A 417 -5.27 6.41 1.89
C GLY A 417 -5.77 7.81 1.59
N VAL A 418 -5.02 8.62 0.82
CA VAL A 418 -5.45 9.93 0.35
C VAL A 418 -6.08 9.79 -1.04
N GLN A 419 -7.38 9.97 -1.15
CA GLN A 419 -8.10 9.90 -2.42
C GLN A 419 -7.54 10.91 -3.42
N VAL A 420 -7.37 10.47 -4.68
CA VAL A 420 -6.73 11.28 -5.72
C VAL A 420 -7.69 12.12 -6.56
N GLY A 421 -8.99 11.90 -6.41
CA GLY A 421 -10.03 12.64 -7.13
C GLY A 421 -9.83 12.60 -8.65
N SER A 422 -10.13 13.70 -9.30
CA SER A 422 -10.14 13.79 -10.77
C SER A 422 -8.84 13.46 -11.49
N THR A 423 -7.71 13.24 -10.78
CA THR A 423 -6.51 12.68 -11.41
C THR A 423 -6.71 11.24 -11.88
N PHE A 424 -7.81 10.59 -11.52
CA PHE A 424 -8.18 9.26 -11.99
C PHE A 424 -8.87 9.25 -13.37
N LYS A 425 -9.44 10.37 -13.81
CA LYS A 425 -10.18 10.49 -15.10
C LYS A 425 -9.39 10.08 -16.34
N PRO A 426 -8.06 10.31 -16.44
CA PRO A 426 -7.28 9.82 -17.59
C PRO A 426 -7.35 8.29 -17.78
N PHE A 427 -7.46 7.51 -16.70
CA PHE A 427 -7.59 6.05 -16.79
C PHE A 427 -8.97 5.65 -17.32
N VAL A 428 -10.02 6.42 -17.01
CA VAL A 428 -11.36 6.23 -17.57
C VAL A 428 -11.36 6.46 -19.08
N LEU A 429 -10.69 7.55 -19.51
CA LEU A 429 -10.54 7.86 -20.93
C LEU A 429 -9.71 6.78 -21.66
N ALA A 430 -8.61 6.32 -21.05
CA ALA A 430 -7.78 5.24 -21.60
C ALA A 430 -8.58 3.93 -21.74
N ALA A 431 -9.40 3.57 -20.76
CA ALA A 431 -10.28 2.41 -20.82
C ALA A 431 -11.30 2.54 -21.99
N ALA A 432 -11.90 3.72 -22.15
CA ALA A 432 -12.85 3.98 -23.23
C ALA A 432 -12.22 3.90 -24.63
N MET A 433 -10.94 4.29 -24.75
CA MET A 433 -10.20 4.19 -26.00
C MET A 433 -9.66 2.77 -26.27
N THR A 434 -9.40 2.00 -25.23
CA THR A 434 -8.85 0.63 -25.32
C THR A 434 -9.96 -0.39 -25.56
N ASP A 435 -10.93 -0.44 -24.64
CA ASP A 435 -11.98 -1.45 -24.60
C ASP A 435 -13.28 -0.97 -25.31
N GLY A 436 -13.55 0.33 -25.31
CA GLY A 436 -14.76 0.92 -25.86
C GLY A 436 -15.94 0.91 -24.90
N VAL A 437 -16.98 1.68 -25.23
CA VAL A 437 -18.28 1.68 -24.57
C VAL A 437 -19.12 0.52 -25.06
N ARG A 438 -19.97 -0.02 -24.20
CA ARG A 438 -20.89 -1.12 -24.51
C ARG A 438 -22.04 -0.63 -25.39
N ASP A 439 -22.46 -1.48 -26.30
CA ASP A 439 -23.69 -1.26 -27.06
C ASP A 439 -24.90 -1.51 -26.13
N PRO A 440 -25.89 -0.60 -26.07
CA PRO A 440 -27.08 -0.76 -25.22
C PRO A 440 -27.87 -2.03 -25.45
N HIS A 441 -27.89 -2.52 -26.70
CA HIS A 441 -28.67 -3.71 -27.11
C HIS A 441 -27.85 -5.00 -27.18
N ASN A 442 -26.51 -4.88 -27.20
CA ASN A 442 -25.60 -6.02 -27.22
C ASN A 442 -24.31 -5.70 -26.42
N PRO A 443 -24.25 -6.04 -25.14
CA PRO A 443 -23.14 -5.68 -24.27
C PRO A 443 -21.77 -6.27 -24.67
N GLU A 444 -21.76 -7.31 -25.50
CA GLU A 444 -20.53 -7.90 -26.05
C GLU A 444 -19.95 -7.02 -27.18
N ARG A 445 -20.80 -6.25 -27.85
CA ARG A 445 -20.37 -5.29 -28.86
C ARG A 445 -19.89 -4.00 -28.17
N ARG A 446 -18.68 -3.56 -28.54
CA ARG A 446 -18.09 -2.35 -27.98
C ARG A 446 -17.60 -1.42 -29.08
N THR A 447 -17.73 -0.12 -28.82
CA THR A 447 -17.25 0.93 -29.71
C THR A 447 -16.14 1.73 -29.01
N ARG A 448 -14.91 1.70 -29.55
CA ARG A 448 -13.80 2.51 -29.04
C ARG A 448 -14.12 3.99 -29.21
N VAL A 449 -13.84 4.75 -28.17
CA VAL A 449 -14.25 6.14 -28.03
C VAL A 449 -13.15 7.07 -28.53
N SER A 450 -13.54 8.13 -29.27
CA SER A 450 -12.67 9.25 -29.61
C SER A 450 -12.73 10.32 -28.51
N PRO A 451 -11.67 11.13 -28.27
CA PRO A 451 -11.72 12.30 -27.40
C PRO A 451 -12.80 13.33 -27.77
N ASN A 452 -13.26 13.30 -29.02
CA ASN A 452 -14.31 14.16 -29.52
C ASN A 452 -15.73 13.63 -29.27
N SER A 453 -15.87 12.48 -28.58
CA SER A 453 -17.17 11.96 -28.19
C SER A 453 -17.89 12.91 -27.26
N ILE A 454 -19.20 13.03 -27.42
CA ILE A 454 -20.01 14.05 -26.76
C ILE A 454 -20.80 13.43 -25.61
N TYR A 455 -20.72 14.06 -24.45
CA TYR A 455 -21.45 13.69 -23.24
C TYR A 455 -22.13 14.92 -22.64
N ASN A 456 -23.17 14.70 -21.85
CA ASN A 456 -23.83 15.75 -21.13
C ASN A 456 -22.98 16.20 -19.94
N GLY A 457 -22.61 17.48 -19.92
CA GLY A 457 -21.83 18.13 -18.87
C GLY A 457 -22.67 18.88 -17.84
N ASP A 458 -23.98 18.76 -17.85
CA ASP A 458 -24.85 19.48 -16.91
C ASP A 458 -24.72 18.93 -15.49
N ASN A 459 -24.88 19.81 -14.52
CA ASN A 459 -24.86 19.48 -13.10
C ASN A 459 -26.05 18.64 -12.69
N LYS A 460 -25.87 17.82 -11.64
CA LYS A 460 -26.90 16.89 -11.13
C LYS A 460 -27.47 15.96 -12.19
N LEU A 461 -26.60 15.53 -13.12
CA LEU A 461 -26.97 14.56 -14.13
C LEU A 461 -27.46 13.26 -13.50
N LYS A 462 -28.64 12.80 -13.91
CA LYS A 462 -29.16 11.48 -13.53
C LYS A 462 -28.27 10.40 -14.17
N LEU A 463 -27.69 9.52 -13.35
CA LEU A 463 -26.77 8.49 -13.81
C LEU A 463 -27.53 7.32 -14.46
N LEU A 464 -27.07 6.90 -15.62
CA LEU A 464 -27.63 5.79 -16.35
C LEU A 464 -26.68 4.58 -16.37
N ASN A 465 -27.25 3.39 -16.41
CA ASN A 465 -26.54 2.20 -16.83
C ASN A 465 -26.26 2.27 -18.34
N TYR A 466 -25.34 1.44 -18.83
CA TYR A 466 -24.96 1.40 -20.25
C TYR A 466 -26.13 1.10 -21.21
N ASP A 467 -27.20 0.47 -20.72
CA ASP A 467 -28.42 0.12 -21.46
C ASP A 467 -29.49 1.22 -21.42
N GLY A 468 -29.14 2.38 -20.85
CA GLY A 468 -30.05 3.53 -20.72
C GLY A 468 -31.02 3.47 -19.56
N THR A 469 -31.02 2.40 -18.77
CA THR A 469 -31.80 2.33 -17.53
C THR A 469 -31.20 3.19 -16.44
N VAL A 470 -32.04 3.75 -15.56
CA VAL A 470 -31.59 4.59 -14.46
C VAL A 470 -30.78 3.76 -13.45
N TRP A 471 -29.62 4.26 -13.06
CA TRP A 471 -28.84 3.64 -12.00
C TRP A 471 -29.37 4.04 -10.62
N HIS A 472 -29.52 3.05 -9.74
CA HIS A 472 -29.96 3.26 -8.35
C HIS A 472 -28.87 2.81 -7.38
N ASP A 473 -28.74 3.52 -6.27
CA ASP A 473 -27.84 3.14 -5.19
C ASP A 473 -28.36 1.91 -4.42
N LYS A 474 -27.64 1.50 -3.37
CA LYS A 474 -28.00 0.36 -2.51
C LYS A 474 -29.34 0.53 -1.78
N ASP A 475 -29.82 1.77 -1.65
CA ASP A 475 -31.07 2.13 -0.96
C ASP A 475 -32.23 2.33 -1.96
N GLY A 476 -31.99 2.05 -3.25
CA GLY A 476 -32.96 2.17 -4.34
C GLY A 476 -33.19 3.60 -4.81
N LYS A 477 -32.33 4.55 -4.43
CA LYS A 477 -32.45 5.94 -4.86
C LYS A 477 -31.71 6.19 -6.16
N GLU A 478 -32.31 7.03 -7.02
CA GLU A 478 -31.64 7.53 -8.22
C GLU A 478 -30.41 8.36 -7.83
N TRP A 479 -29.30 8.16 -8.52
CA TRP A 479 -28.07 8.93 -8.31
C TRP A 479 -28.02 10.11 -9.27
N HIS A 480 -27.82 11.30 -8.70
CA HIS A 480 -27.62 12.54 -9.43
C HIS A 480 -26.22 13.08 -9.18
N GLN A 481 -25.34 12.99 -10.19
CA GLN A 481 -23.95 13.42 -10.06
C GLN A 481 -23.83 14.93 -10.18
N ALA A 482 -23.20 15.56 -9.19
CA ALA A 482 -22.87 16.97 -9.23
C ALA A 482 -21.49 17.23 -9.86
N ASN A 483 -21.37 18.39 -10.55
CA ASN A 483 -20.10 18.95 -10.96
C ASN A 483 -19.48 19.80 -9.83
N ASP A 484 -18.16 19.98 -9.84
CA ASP A 484 -17.52 20.96 -8.95
C ASP A 484 -17.98 22.37 -9.35
N GLY A 485 -18.37 23.18 -8.37
CA GLY A 485 -18.96 24.49 -8.59
C GLY A 485 -20.42 24.48 -9.03
N ASN A 486 -21.06 23.33 -9.15
CA ASN A 486 -22.47 23.17 -9.61
C ASN A 486 -22.77 23.78 -11.00
N GLU A 487 -21.79 23.82 -11.87
CA GLU A 487 -21.91 24.41 -13.21
C GLU A 487 -22.57 23.46 -14.21
N ASP A 488 -23.51 23.98 -15.00
CA ASP A 488 -24.04 23.36 -16.20
C ASP A 488 -23.17 23.68 -17.41
N ARG A 489 -22.81 22.66 -18.20
CA ARG A 489 -21.92 22.83 -19.36
C ARG A 489 -22.51 22.26 -20.66
N GLY A 490 -23.76 21.79 -20.64
CA GLY A 490 -24.43 21.25 -21.83
C GLY A 490 -23.70 20.07 -22.46
N LYS A 491 -23.89 19.91 -23.76
CA LYS A 491 -23.22 18.88 -24.55
C LYS A 491 -21.78 19.28 -24.85
N ILE A 492 -20.82 18.57 -24.26
CA ILE A 492 -19.39 18.84 -24.41
C ILE A 492 -18.63 17.59 -24.86
N THR A 493 -17.48 17.79 -25.51
CA THR A 493 -16.58 16.69 -25.83
C THR A 493 -15.88 16.15 -24.59
N LEU A 494 -15.42 14.89 -24.61
CA LEU A 494 -14.61 14.32 -23.53
C LEU A 494 -13.31 15.11 -23.34
N ARG A 495 -12.73 15.68 -24.40
CA ARG A 495 -11.60 16.60 -24.32
C ARG A 495 -11.95 17.82 -23.46
N THR A 496 -13.08 18.47 -23.76
CA THR A 496 -13.54 19.65 -22.99
C THR A 496 -13.88 19.26 -21.55
N ALA A 497 -14.51 18.10 -21.36
CA ALA A 497 -14.80 17.58 -20.02
C ALA A 497 -13.52 17.31 -19.20
N MET A 498 -12.44 16.81 -19.83
CA MET A 498 -11.14 16.63 -19.17
C MET A 498 -10.49 17.97 -18.86
N GLN A 499 -10.51 18.90 -19.83
CA GLN A 499 -9.93 20.25 -19.72
C GLN A 499 -10.46 21.00 -18.50
N PHE A 500 -11.78 20.97 -18.29
CA PHE A 500 -12.45 21.63 -17.16
C PHE A 500 -12.77 20.69 -15.99
N SER A 501 -12.29 19.46 -16.05
CA SER A 501 -12.46 18.46 -14.97
C SER A 501 -13.94 18.15 -14.63
N VAL A 502 -14.86 18.24 -15.59
CA VAL A 502 -16.30 18.01 -15.39
C VAL A 502 -16.54 16.58 -14.93
N ASN A 503 -17.39 16.38 -13.90
CA ASN A 503 -17.60 15.06 -13.29
C ASN A 503 -18.59 14.22 -14.08
N THR A 504 -19.70 14.83 -14.52
CA THR A 504 -20.84 14.12 -15.11
C THR A 504 -20.49 13.32 -16.36
N PRO A 505 -19.68 13.82 -17.33
CA PRO A 505 -19.26 13.00 -18.46
C PRO A 505 -18.39 11.80 -18.08
N PHE A 506 -17.52 11.94 -17.06
CA PHE A 506 -16.57 10.87 -16.70
C PHE A 506 -17.18 9.77 -15.85
N ILE A 507 -18.16 10.10 -14.98
CA ILE A 507 -18.89 9.07 -14.24
C ILE A 507 -19.75 8.25 -15.22
N GLN A 508 -20.46 8.91 -16.16
CA GLN A 508 -21.25 8.23 -17.16
C GLN A 508 -20.40 7.40 -18.12
N LEU A 509 -19.27 7.95 -18.60
CA LEU A 509 -18.32 7.20 -19.43
C LEU A 509 -17.83 5.92 -18.72
N GLY A 510 -17.55 6.00 -17.43
CA GLY A 510 -17.19 4.82 -16.63
C GLY A 510 -18.31 3.79 -16.52
N MET A 511 -19.57 4.24 -16.50
CA MET A 511 -20.72 3.35 -16.55
C MET A 511 -20.86 2.68 -17.91
N ASP A 512 -20.64 3.40 -18.99
CA ASP A 512 -20.77 2.92 -20.37
C ASP A 512 -19.64 1.94 -20.73
N VAL A 513 -18.41 2.22 -20.34
CA VAL A 513 -17.25 1.34 -20.52
C VAL A 513 -17.37 0.10 -19.64
N GLY A 514 -17.82 0.27 -18.43
CA GLY A 514 -17.81 -0.72 -17.36
C GLY A 514 -16.66 -0.49 -16.39
N ARG A 515 -17.02 -0.38 -15.14
CA ARG A 515 -16.10 0.01 -14.04
C ARG A 515 -14.92 -0.95 -13.86
N ASP A 516 -15.12 -2.24 -14.17
CA ASP A 516 -14.04 -3.23 -14.11
C ASP A 516 -12.99 -2.95 -15.20
N LYS A 517 -13.42 -2.52 -16.42
CA LYS A 517 -12.48 -2.11 -17.46
C LYS A 517 -11.72 -0.84 -17.10
N VAL A 518 -12.35 0.09 -16.40
CA VAL A 518 -11.65 1.26 -15.83
C VAL A 518 -10.62 0.83 -14.80
N LYS A 519 -10.93 -0.16 -13.94
CA LYS A 519 -9.98 -0.73 -12.99
C LYS A 519 -8.81 -1.40 -13.72
N GLU A 520 -9.09 -2.25 -14.72
CA GLU A 520 -8.07 -2.90 -15.55
C GLU A 520 -7.13 -1.88 -16.20
N ALA A 521 -7.67 -0.80 -16.77
CA ALA A 521 -6.88 0.27 -17.37
C ALA A 521 -6.00 0.99 -16.33
N SER A 522 -6.49 1.22 -15.12
CA SER A 522 -5.69 1.82 -14.06
C SER A 522 -4.53 0.93 -13.61
N ILE A 523 -4.75 -0.38 -13.56
CA ILE A 523 -3.71 -1.39 -13.28
C ILE A 523 -2.70 -1.46 -14.44
N ALA A 524 -3.17 -1.45 -15.68
CA ALA A 524 -2.33 -1.44 -16.87
C ALA A 524 -1.42 -0.20 -16.92
N ALA A 525 -1.87 0.93 -16.39
CA ALA A 525 -1.04 2.12 -16.20
C ALA A 525 0.02 1.96 -15.11
N GLY A 526 -0.10 1.00 -14.19
CA GLY A 526 0.86 0.76 -13.09
C GLY A 526 0.34 1.01 -11.69
N LEU A 527 -0.97 1.29 -11.51
CA LEU A 527 -1.58 1.29 -10.17
C LEU A 527 -1.69 -0.15 -9.66
N ARG A 528 -1.66 -0.32 -8.34
CA ARG A 528 -1.75 -1.64 -7.71
C ARG A 528 -3.19 -2.03 -7.43
N ASP A 529 -3.51 -3.32 -7.59
CA ASP A 529 -4.75 -3.91 -7.12
C ASP A 529 -4.57 -4.37 -5.66
N ASP A 530 -4.51 -3.41 -4.78
CA ASP A 530 -4.36 -3.61 -3.34
C ASP A 530 -5.38 -2.75 -2.57
N GLN A 531 -5.18 -2.59 -1.27
CA GLN A 531 -6.06 -1.81 -0.41
C GLN A 531 -6.19 -0.32 -0.80
N SER A 532 -5.29 0.22 -1.63
CA SER A 532 -5.38 1.59 -2.14
C SER A 532 -6.38 1.74 -3.30
N MET A 533 -6.77 0.63 -3.94
CA MET A 533 -7.76 0.58 -4.99
C MET A 533 -9.16 0.55 -4.39
N ALA A 534 -9.96 1.57 -4.70
CA ALA A 534 -11.33 1.63 -4.20
C ALA A 534 -12.23 0.55 -4.83
N LYS A 535 -13.36 0.29 -4.19
CA LYS A 535 -14.42 -0.54 -4.78
C LYS A 535 -14.94 0.10 -6.06
N THR A 536 -15.31 -0.71 -7.03
CA THR A 536 -15.82 -0.29 -8.34
C THR A 536 -17.27 0.23 -8.30
N THR A 537 -17.52 1.22 -7.42
CA THR A 537 -18.76 2.01 -7.40
C THR A 537 -18.76 3.01 -8.57
N PRO A 538 -19.88 3.66 -8.94
CA PRO A 538 -19.86 4.68 -9.99
C PRO A 538 -18.82 5.78 -9.76
N THR A 539 -18.66 6.26 -8.55
CA THR A 539 -17.68 7.28 -8.14
C THR A 539 -16.22 6.83 -8.27
N PHE A 540 -15.97 5.54 -8.47
CA PHE A 540 -14.64 5.03 -8.80
C PHE A 540 -14.00 5.78 -9.97
N SER A 541 -14.80 6.09 -10.99
CA SER A 541 -14.38 6.86 -12.17
C SER A 541 -13.99 8.30 -11.85
N LEU A 542 -14.36 8.82 -10.70
CA LEU A 542 -14.02 10.16 -10.22
C LEU A 542 -12.80 10.19 -9.27
N GLY A 543 -12.24 9.01 -8.94
CA GLY A 543 -10.99 8.89 -8.18
C GLY A 543 -11.15 8.73 -6.68
N THR A 544 -12.06 7.85 -6.27
CA THR A 544 -12.14 7.42 -4.86
C THR A 544 -10.99 6.50 -4.44
N SER A 545 -10.18 6.01 -5.39
CA SER A 545 -8.93 5.29 -5.09
C SER A 545 -7.88 6.21 -4.50
N ALA A 546 -6.99 5.64 -3.70
CA ALA A 546 -6.01 6.35 -2.89
C ALA A 546 -4.57 5.81 -3.07
N PRO A 547 -4.04 5.72 -4.30
CA PRO A 547 -2.67 5.30 -4.54
C PRO A 547 -1.69 6.32 -3.96
N SER A 548 -0.45 5.88 -3.65
CA SER A 548 0.61 6.78 -3.25
C SER A 548 1.05 7.71 -4.39
N ALA A 549 1.69 8.84 -4.04
CA ALA A 549 2.23 9.78 -5.03
C ALA A 549 3.22 9.08 -5.98
N ILE A 550 4.04 8.16 -5.48
CA ILE A 550 4.96 7.36 -6.28
C ILE A 550 4.21 6.53 -7.33
N ARG A 551 3.14 5.84 -6.92
CA ARG A 551 2.36 4.99 -7.83
C ARG A 551 1.61 5.80 -8.86
N LEU A 552 1.05 6.94 -8.46
CA LEU A 552 0.37 7.84 -9.38
C LEU A 552 1.34 8.47 -10.39
N ALA A 553 2.54 8.89 -9.96
CA ALA A 553 3.58 9.39 -10.87
C ALA A 553 4.02 8.32 -11.88
N GLY A 554 4.23 7.08 -11.43
CA GLY A 554 4.54 5.94 -12.30
C GLY A 554 3.45 5.65 -13.33
N ALA A 555 2.18 5.72 -12.91
CA ALA A 555 1.04 5.52 -13.81
C ALA A 555 0.93 6.64 -14.88
N TYR A 556 1.25 7.87 -14.51
CA TYR A 556 1.31 8.99 -15.47
C TYR A 556 2.54 8.90 -16.39
N ALA A 557 3.66 8.33 -15.90
CA ALA A 557 4.84 8.04 -16.73
C ALA A 557 4.51 7.09 -17.88
N THR A 558 3.55 6.18 -17.70
CA THR A 558 3.09 5.27 -18.74
C THR A 558 2.47 6.03 -19.93
N PHE A 559 1.70 7.08 -19.68
CA PHE A 559 1.20 7.95 -20.76
C PHE A 559 2.33 8.72 -21.44
N ALA A 560 3.27 9.28 -20.66
CA ALA A 560 4.44 9.99 -21.19
C ALA A 560 5.32 9.11 -22.10
N SER A 561 5.34 7.80 -21.84
CA SER A 561 6.14 6.80 -22.56
C SER A 561 5.34 6.07 -23.65
N SER A 562 4.30 6.70 -24.19
CA SER A 562 3.46 6.15 -25.26
C SER A 562 2.93 4.73 -24.92
N GLY A 563 2.54 4.54 -23.67
CA GLY A 563 1.93 3.31 -23.18
C GLY A 563 2.88 2.25 -22.62
N GLN A 564 4.19 2.50 -22.62
CA GLN A 564 5.15 1.62 -21.97
C GLN A 564 5.15 1.84 -20.45
N GLN A 565 4.76 0.82 -19.71
CA GLN A 565 4.71 0.84 -18.25
C GLN A 565 5.99 0.29 -17.66
N ASN A 566 6.63 1.05 -16.77
CA ASN A 566 7.73 0.60 -15.92
C ASN A 566 7.31 0.77 -14.46
N ASP A 567 7.48 -0.28 -13.65
CA ASP A 567 7.21 -0.17 -12.23
C ASP A 567 8.22 0.80 -11.57
N PRO A 568 7.76 1.78 -10.79
CA PRO A 568 8.67 2.66 -10.05
C PRO A 568 9.59 1.87 -9.11
N TYR A 569 10.89 2.16 -9.16
CA TYR A 569 11.89 1.54 -8.32
C TYR A 569 12.89 2.54 -7.75
N SER A 570 13.49 2.19 -6.60
CA SER A 570 14.35 3.08 -5.80
C SER A 570 15.79 2.61 -5.64
N VAL A 571 16.11 1.37 -6.03
CA VAL A 571 17.45 0.77 -5.86
C VAL A 571 17.91 0.16 -7.17
N GLU A 572 19.08 0.59 -7.65
CA GLU A 572 19.73 0.06 -8.85
C GLU A 572 20.50 -1.22 -8.55
N SER A 573 21.36 -1.18 -7.54
CA SER A 573 22.14 -2.36 -7.13
C SER A 573 22.37 -2.37 -5.63
N VAL A 574 22.64 -3.56 -5.11
CA VAL A 574 23.09 -3.79 -3.74
C VAL A 574 24.32 -4.67 -3.77
N GLU A 575 25.40 -4.20 -3.18
CA GLU A 575 26.66 -4.91 -3.10
C GLU A 575 27.00 -5.23 -1.64
N LYS A 576 27.74 -6.32 -1.46
CA LYS A 576 28.30 -6.71 -0.16
C LYS A 576 29.62 -7.42 -0.34
N ASP A 577 30.64 -6.99 0.42
CA ASP A 577 32.00 -7.57 0.35
C ASP A 577 32.53 -7.63 -1.10
N GLY A 578 32.25 -6.59 -1.91
CA GLY A 578 32.63 -6.49 -3.31
C GLY A 578 31.88 -7.44 -4.27
N LYS A 579 30.76 -8.02 -3.83
CA LYS A 579 29.90 -8.87 -4.64
C LYS A 579 28.53 -8.23 -4.81
N THR A 580 28.02 -8.25 -6.04
CA THR A 580 26.64 -7.81 -6.32
C THR A 580 25.66 -8.86 -5.82
N GLU A 581 24.87 -8.50 -4.82
CA GLU A 581 23.78 -9.31 -4.26
C GLU A 581 22.46 -9.09 -5.00
N TYR A 582 22.29 -7.91 -5.59
CA TYR A 582 21.12 -7.53 -6.38
C TYR A 582 21.49 -6.48 -7.42
N GLU A 583 20.91 -6.63 -8.61
CA GLU A 583 20.93 -5.63 -9.68
C GLU A 583 19.54 -5.54 -10.30
N HIS A 584 19.04 -4.31 -10.44
CA HIS A 584 17.72 -4.07 -11.03
C HIS A 584 17.74 -4.43 -12.51
N THR A 585 16.80 -5.25 -12.93
CA THR A 585 16.57 -5.55 -14.34
C THR A 585 15.22 -4.96 -14.75
N ALA A 586 15.24 -4.04 -15.69
CA ALA A 586 14.02 -3.43 -16.22
C ALA A 586 13.13 -4.50 -16.89
N LYS A 587 11.85 -4.47 -16.57
CA LYS A 587 10.83 -5.36 -17.14
C LYS A 587 9.64 -4.51 -17.62
N PRO A 588 9.83 -3.75 -18.72
CA PRO A 588 8.77 -2.93 -19.26
C PRO A 588 7.59 -3.79 -19.72
N LYS A 589 6.39 -3.29 -19.52
CA LYS A 589 5.14 -3.90 -19.96
C LYS A 589 4.42 -2.94 -20.89
N THR A 590 3.70 -3.46 -21.87
CA THR A 590 2.78 -2.63 -22.65
C THR A 590 1.49 -2.45 -21.86
N GLY A 591 1.31 -1.29 -21.25
CA GLY A 591 0.08 -0.94 -20.54
C GLY A 591 -1.01 -0.52 -21.52
N PHE A 592 -0.65 0.32 -22.51
CA PHE A 592 -1.55 0.79 -23.57
C PHE A 592 -0.87 0.76 -24.92
N SER A 593 -1.66 0.78 -25.98
CA SER A 593 -1.10 1.10 -27.30
C SER A 593 -0.65 2.58 -27.34
N ALA A 594 0.34 2.89 -28.16
CA ALA A 594 0.81 4.25 -28.36
C ALA A 594 -0.35 5.19 -28.74
N ALA A 595 -1.24 4.74 -29.62
CA ALA A 595 -2.41 5.52 -30.01
C ALA A 595 -3.30 5.91 -28.82
N VAL A 596 -3.49 5.02 -27.84
CA VAL A 596 -4.26 5.35 -26.62
C VAL A 596 -3.50 6.35 -25.75
N ALA A 597 -2.25 6.07 -25.44
CA ALA A 597 -1.45 6.87 -24.51
C ALA A 597 -1.20 8.30 -25.05
N ASP A 598 -0.91 8.42 -26.34
CA ASP A 598 -0.63 9.70 -26.98
C ASP A 598 -1.91 10.54 -27.12
N ASN A 599 -3.08 9.93 -27.37
CA ASN A 599 -4.36 10.66 -27.33
C ASN A 599 -4.72 11.11 -25.92
N VAL A 600 -4.48 10.30 -24.88
CA VAL A 600 -4.65 10.75 -23.48
C VAL A 600 -3.71 11.93 -23.19
N THR A 601 -2.46 11.84 -23.60
CA THR A 601 -1.47 12.91 -23.45
C THR A 601 -1.92 14.20 -24.14
N ASP A 602 -2.39 14.12 -25.39
CA ASP A 602 -2.88 15.27 -26.12
C ASP A 602 -4.10 15.93 -25.45
N VAL A 603 -5.01 15.12 -24.90
CA VAL A 603 -6.11 15.67 -24.08
C VAL A 603 -5.58 16.34 -22.81
N LEU A 604 -4.58 15.74 -22.13
CA LEU A 604 -4.01 16.29 -20.89
C LEU A 604 -3.16 17.55 -21.14
N LYS A 605 -2.60 17.75 -22.34
CA LYS A 605 -1.97 19.02 -22.74
C LYS A 605 -3.00 20.15 -22.68
N THR A 606 -4.23 19.94 -23.15
CA THR A 606 -5.26 21.00 -23.10
C THR A 606 -5.62 21.43 -21.68
N VAL A 607 -5.47 20.53 -20.69
CA VAL A 607 -5.68 20.87 -19.27
C VAL A 607 -4.65 21.87 -18.78
N VAL A 608 -3.37 21.70 -19.16
CA VAL A 608 -2.27 22.58 -18.78
C VAL A 608 -2.27 23.86 -19.61
N GLU A 609 -2.57 23.77 -20.91
CA GLU A 609 -2.54 24.93 -21.83
C GLU A 609 -3.65 25.93 -21.55
N LYS A 610 -4.88 25.45 -21.35
CA LYS A 610 -6.08 26.31 -21.28
C LYS A 610 -7.20 25.77 -20.39
N GLY A 611 -6.87 24.82 -19.50
CA GLY A 611 -7.83 24.21 -18.58
C GLY A 611 -7.54 24.50 -17.13
N THR A 612 -7.94 23.58 -16.26
CA THR A 612 -7.75 23.69 -14.81
C THR A 612 -6.29 23.61 -14.36
N GLY A 613 -5.38 23.21 -15.24
CA GLY A 613 -3.96 23.01 -14.93
C GLY A 613 -3.04 24.12 -15.36
N THR A 614 -3.55 25.31 -15.73
CA THR A 614 -2.73 26.42 -16.28
C THR A 614 -1.62 26.90 -15.36
N ALA A 615 -1.77 26.73 -14.04
CA ALA A 615 -0.72 27.01 -13.05
C ALA A 615 0.52 26.11 -13.20
N ALA A 616 0.40 25.01 -13.95
CA ALA A 616 1.49 24.09 -14.23
C ALA A 616 2.20 24.35 -15.57
N LYS A 617 1.93 25.46 -16.26
CA LYS A 617 2.68 25.86 -17.47
C LYS A 617 4.13 26.09 -17.12
N LEU A 618 5.04 25.58 -17.96
CA LEU A 618 6.47 25.75 -17.78
C LEU A 618 6.98 26.95 -18.57
N PRO A 619 7.82 27.82 -17.97
CA PRO A 619 8.20 29.09 -18.57
C PRO A 619 9.15 28.95 -19.77
N ASP A 620 9.81 27.82 -19.94
CA ASP A 620 10.75 27.55 -21.03
C ASP A 620 10.05 27.05 -22.31
N GLY A 621 8.72 27.04 -22.35
CA GLY A 621 7.94 26.57 -23.49
C GLY A 621 7.88 25.05 -23.65
N ARG A 622 8.40 24.29 -22.69
CA ARG A 622 8.34 22.82 -22.66
C ARG A 622 6.89 22.35 -22.60
N GLU A 623 6.56 21.38 -23.46
CA GLU A 623 5.25 20.73 -23.39
C GLU A 623 5.06 20.01 -22.05
N ALA A 624 3.91 20.22 -21.47
CA ALA A 624 3.47 19.53 -20.25
C ALA A 624 2.04 19.05 -20.40
N ALA A 625 1.80 17.86 -19.90
CA ALA A 625 0.47 17.26 -19.82
C ALA A 625 0.17 16.93 -18.35
N GLY A 626 -1.07 17.10 -17.90
CA GLY A 626 -1.37 16.86 -16.50
C GLY A 626 -2.84 16.98 -16.17
N LYS A 627 -3.17 16.64 -14.93
CA LYS A 627 -4.53 16.67 -14.41
C LYS A 627 -4.56 17.14 -12.97
N THR A 628 -5.48 18.03 -12.69
CA THR A 628 -5.85 18.44 -11.33
C THR A 628 -6.80 17.42 -10.70
N GLY A 629 -6.65 17.19 -9.41
CA GLY A 629 -7.56 16.41 -8.58
C GLY A 629 -8.01 17.21 -7.37
N THR A 630 -9.27 17.09 -7.01
CA THR A 630 -9.86 17.64 -5.80
C THR A 630 -10.89 16.64 -5.33
N THR A 631 -10.97 16.38 -4.04
CA THR A 631 -11.95 15.46 -3.46
C THR A 631 -13.09 16.18 -2.78
N ASP A 632 -14.16 15.45 -2.53
CA ASP A 632 -15.33 15.95 -1.82
C ASP A 632 -14.92 16.55 -0.47
N ASP A 633 -15.67 17.55 -0.03
CA ASP A 633 -15.39 18.29 1.20
C ASP A 633 -14.00 18.97 1.23
N ASN A 634 -13.33 19.06 0.10
CA ASN A 634 -11.99 19.66 -0.02
C ASN A 634 -10.97 19.05 0.95
N LYS A 635 -10.96 17.70 1.08
CA LYS A 635 -10.09 16.95 2.01
C LYS A 635 -8.72 16.63 1.43
N SER A 636 -8.61 16.58 0.10
CA SER A 636 -7.33 16.47 -0.60
C SER A 636 -7.34 17.20 -1.93
N ALA A 637 -6.16 17.62 -2.36
CA ALA A 637 -5.94 18.26 -3.64
C ALA A 637 -4.66 17.70 -4.28
N TRP A 638 -4.70 17.43 -5.58
CA TRP A 638 -3.63 16.77 -6.30
C TRP A 638 -3.35 17.45 -7.63
N PHE A 639 -2.09 17.44 -8.04
CA PHE A 639 -1.69 17.66 -9.41
C PHE A 639 -0.76 16.52 -9.83
N ALA A 640 -1.14 15.79 -10.87
CA ALA A 640 -0.32 14.78 -11.50
C ALA A 640 -0.03 15.23 -12.94
N GLY A 641 1.24 15.41 -13.27
CA GLY A 641 1.63 15.90 -14.58
C GLY A 641 3.00 15.40 -14.99
N TYR A 642 3.33 15.59 -16.26
CA TYR A 642 4.57 15.11 -16.84
C TYR A 642 4.99 15.96 -18.04
N THR A 643 6.29 15.94 -18.27
CA THR A 643 6.94 16.22 -19.55
C THR A 643 7.28 14.89 -20.24
N LYS A 644 7.86 14.91 -21.42
CA LYS A 644 8.30 13.67 -22.10
C LYS A 644 9.30 12.86 -21.27
N GLN A 645 10.09 13.51 -20.39
CA GLN A 645 11.19 12.89 -19.64
C GLN A 645 10.87 12.61 -18.17
N LEU A 646 9.96 13.35 -17.54
CA LEU A 646 9.75 13.32 -16.10
C LEU A 646 8.27 13.41 -15.75
N ALA A 647 7.77 12.45 -14.95
CA ALA A 647 6.42 12.46 -14.40
C ALA A 647 6.48 12.76 -12.90
N THR A 648 5.70 13.75 -12.48
CA THR A 648 5.69 14.21 -11.08
C THR A 648 4.26 14.36 -10.58
N THR A 649 4.05 13.96 -9.34
CA THR A 649 2.76 14.07 -8.65
C THR A 649 2.95 14.77 -7.33
N ILE A 650 2.12 15.77 -7.05
CA ILE A 650 2.06 16.51 -5.79
C ILE A 650 0.67 16.36 -5.21
N GLY A 651 0.60 15.89 -3.98
CA GLY A 651 -0.62 15.82 -3.17
C GLY A 651 -0.55 16.75 -1.98
N MET A 652 -1.71 17.28 -1.59
CA MET A 652 -1.90 18.11 -0.41
C MET A 652 -3.15 17.65 0.32
N TRP A 653 -3.04 17.54 1.63
CA TRP A 653 -4.16 17.19 2.51
C TRP A 653 -3.93 17.77 3.90
N ARG A 654 -4.92 17.62 4.76
CA ARG A 654 -4.85 18.11 6.12
C ARG A 654 -5.24 17.00 7.09
N VAL A 655 -4.34 16.61 7.99
CA VAL A 655 -4.56 15.57 9.00
C VAL A 655 -3.76 15.86 10.25
N ASP A 656 -4.38 15.72 11.42
CA ASP A 656 -3.69 15.82 12.70
C ASP A 656 -3.09 14.44 13.05
N ASP A 657 -1.78 14.30 12.89
CA ASP A 657 -1.04 13.06 13.19
C ASP A 657 -1.06 12.69 14.68
N GLN A 658 -1.39 13.63 15.56
CA GLN A 658 -1.44 13.43 16.99
C GLN A 658 -2.85 13.10 17.50
N ALA A 659 -3.86 13.19 16.63
CA ALA A 659 -5.23 12.83 17.00
C ALA A 659 -5.37 11.33 17.31
N LYS A 660 -6.23 10.99 18.28
CA LYS A 660 -6.53 9.58 18.60
C LYS A 660 -7.13 8.80 17.42
N GLN A 661 -7.91 9.47 16.58
CA GLN A 661 -8.40 8.99 15.30
C GLN A 661 -7.96 10.00 14.25
N GLN A 662 -7.12 9.59 13.35
CA GLN A 662 -6.68 10.42 12.25
C GLN A 662 -7.80 10.51 11.21
N GLN A 663 -8.27 11.74 10.94
CA GLN A 663 -9.28 12.03 9.93
C GLN A 663 -8.77 13.13 9.02
N PHE A 664 -9.09 13.02 7.72
CA PHE A 664 -8.82 14.09 6.79
C PHE A 664 -9.74 15.29 7.06
N LEU A 665 -9.12 16.43 7.33
CA LEU A 665 -9.79 17.68 7.63
C LEU A 665 -10.04 18.47 6.34
N LYS A 666 -11.11 19.27 6.33
CA LYS A 666 -11.43 20.18 5.23
C LYS A 666 -10.36 21.26 5.09
N MET A 667 -10.09 21.69 3.86
CA MET A 667 -9.06 22.69 3.53
C MET A 667 -9.63 24.04 3.07
N TYR A 668 -10.88 24.34 3.36
CA TYR A 668 -11.43 25.68 3.10
C TYR A 668 -10.70 26.75 3.93
N GLY A 669 -10.27 27.82 3.30
CA GLY A 669 -9.51 28.91 3.95
C GLY A 669 -8.01 28.65 4.16
N VAL A 670 -7.54 27.44 3.85
CA VAL A 670 -6.11 27.09 3.98
C VAL A 670 -5.27 27.94 3.03
N GLY A 671 -4.15 28.45 3.54
CA GLY A 671 -3.26 29.30 2.77
C GLY A 671 -3.85 30.68 2.38
N GLY A 672 -5.08 30.99 2.87
CA GLY A 672 -5.84 32.17 2.49
C GLY A 672 -6.68 31.99 1.22
N GLU A 673 -6.71 30.81 0.63
CA GLU A 673 -7.57 30.48 -0.53
C GLU A 673 -8.96 30.05 0.00
N GLU A 674 -10.03 30.48 -0.65
CA GLU A 674 -11.39 30.08 -0.29
C GLU A 674 -11.56 28.56 -0.33
N LYS A 675 -11.02 27.93 -1.36
CA LYS A 675 -11.03 26.46 -1.58
C LYS A 675 -9.72 26.02 -2.20
N ILE A 676 -9.15 24.94 -1.68
CA ILE A 676 -7.94 24.35 -2.23
C ILE A 676 -8.32 23.39 -3.38
N HIS A 677 -7.79 23.66 -4.54
CA HIS A 677 -7.89 22.81 -5.73
C HIS A 677 -6.52 22.28 -6.12
N GLY A 678 -6.51 21.26 -6.95
CA GLY A 678 -5.26 20.79 -7.55
C GLY A 678 -4.53 21.87 -8.36
N ALA A 679 -5.27 22.85 -8.86
CA ALA A 679 -4.77 24.05 -9.54
C ALA A 679 -4.04 25.04 -8.59
N SER A 680 -4.31 24.99 -7.29
CA SER A 680 -3.72 25.91 -6.30
C SER A 680 -2.26 25.50 -5.99
N PHE A 681 -1.98 25.13 -4.73
CA PHE A 681 -0.62 24.82 -4.28
C PHE A 681 -0.01 23.58 -4.95
N PRO A 682 -0.74 22.46 -5.22
CA PRO A 682 -0.12 21.31 -5.88
C PRO A 682 0.43 21.63 -7.28
N ALA A 683 -0.31 22.34 -8.13
CA ALA A 683 0.15 22.72 -9.47
C ALA A 683 1.28 23.76 -9.42
N ARG A 684 1.24 24.71 -8.47
CA ARG A 684 2.31 25.72 -8.28
C ARG A 684 3.62 25.05 -7.82
N ILE A 685 3.56 24.10 -6.86
CA ILE A 685 4.73 23.32 -6.42
C ILE A 685 5.27 22.51 -7.59
N TRP A 686 4.39 21.86 -8.34
CA TRP A 686 4.77 21.07 -9.51
C TRP A 686 5.52 21.92 -10.54
N ALA A 687 4.99 23.11 -10.89
CA ALA A 687 5.60 24.01 -11.86
C ALA A 687 6.96 24.53 -11.38
N GLU A 688 7.05 24.94 -10.12
CA GLU A 688 8.31 25.40 -9.50
C GLU A 688 9.37 24.31 -9.55
N TYR A 689 9.03 23.10 -9.11
CA TYR A 689 9.92 21.97 -9.13
C TYR A 689 10.33 21.58 -10.56
N MET A 690 9.37 21.41 -11.46
CA MET A 690 9.66 20.98 -12.84
C MET A 690 10.50 22.00 -13.59
N THR A 691 10.30 23.28 -13.33
CA THR A 691 11.14 24.34 -13.91
C THR A 691 12.61 24.16 -13.52
N GLN A 692 12.89 23.82 -12.28
CA GLN A 692 14.25 23.59 -11.77
C GLN A 692 14.79 22.23 -12.22
N ALA A 693 14.04 21.17 -12.05
CA ALA A 693 14.42 19.79 -12.35
C ALA A 693 14.70 19.55 -13.84
N MET A 694 14.03 20.30 -14.71
CA MET A 694 14.18 20.20 -16.16
C MET A 694 15.13 21.25 -16.76
N LYS A 695 15.69 22.12 -15.93
CA LYS A 695 16.63 23.15 -16.39
C LYS A 695 17.85 22.52 -17.06
N GLY A 696 18.13 22.97 -18.30
CA GLY A 696 19.24 22.44 -19.11
C GLY A 696 18.97 21.09 -19.78
N GLN A 697 17.80 20.49 -19.57
CA GLN A 697 17.39 19.30 -20.31
C GLN A 697 16.85 19.70 -21.69
N LYS A 698 17.05 18.82 -22.68
CA LYS A 698 16.53 19.02 -24.02
C LYS A 698 15.00 19.19 -24.00
N LEU A 699 14.50 20.10 -24.81
CA LEU A 699 13.07 20.21 -25.07
C LEU A 699 12.64 19.05 -25.97
N GLU A 700 11.90 18.10 -25.38
CA GLU A 700 11.30 16.98 -26.11
C GLU A 700 9.80 17.17 -26.20
N ALA A 701 9.24 17.11 -27.40
CA ALA A 701 7.81 17.16 -27.64
C ALA A 701 7.17 15.78 -27.44
N PHE A 702 5.90 15.76 -27.11
CA PHE A 702 5.13 14.53 -27.15
C PHE A 702 4.86 14.10 -28.61
N PRO A 703 4.69 12.80 -28.87
CA PRO A 703 4.28 12.35 -30.20
C PRO A 703 2.90 12.89 -30.57
N ASP A 704 2.70 13.17 -31.87
CA ASP A 704 1.38 13.50 -32.39
C ASP A 704 0.44 12.30 -32.24
N PRO A 705 -0.81 12.50 -31.74
CA PRO A 705 -1.73 11.40 -31.50
C PRO A 705 -2.27 10.83 -32.81
N ALA A 706 -2.14 9.52 -33.00
CA ALA A 706 -2.80 8.84 -34.11
C ALA A 706 -4.34 8.86 -33.93
N PRO A 707 -5.13 8.96 -35.01
CA PRO A 707 -6.59 8.87 -34.92
C PRO A 707 -7.04 7.61 -34.18
N ILE A 708 -7.98 7.77 -33.26
CA ILE A 708 -8.48 6.68 -32.43
C ILE A 708 -9.99 6.73 -32.23
N GLY A 709 -10.62 5.56 -32.26
CA GLY A 709 -12.02 5.39 -31.94
C GLY A 709 -12.98 6.15 -32.86
N GLN A 710 -14.23 6.18 -32.47
CA GLN A 710 -15.31 6.89 -33.14
C GLN A 710 -15.93 7.92 -32.20
N THR A 711 -16.57 8.94 -32.75
CA THR A 711 -17.36 9.88 -31.97
C THR A 711 -18.64 9.17 -31.52
N VAL A 712 -18.72 8.98 -30.19
CA VAL A 712 -19.88 8.39 -29.50
C VAL A 712 -20.68 9.52 -28.86
N TYR A 713 -21.98 9.33 -28.76
CA TYR A 713 -22.91 10.20 -28.06
C TYR A 713 -23.39 9.43 -26.82
N GLY A 714 -22.94 9.85 -25.64
CA GLY A 714 -23.33 9.26 -24.37
C GLY A 714 -24.69 9.75 -23.88
N ASP A 715 -25.17 9.22 -22.76
CA ASP A 715 -26.41 9.64 -22.09
C ASP A 715 -27.68 9.50 -22.93
N GLY A 716 -27.74 8.53 -23.85
CA GLY A 716 -28.88 8.37 -24.75
C GLY A 716 -29.04 9.46 -25.80
N MET A 717 -28.02 10.32 -25.95
CA MET A 717 -28.03 11.35 -27.01
C MET A 717 -27.91 10.71 -28.41
N SER A 718 -28.68 11.20 -29.33
CA SER A 718 -28.54 10.86 -30.77
C SER A 718 -27.77 11.96 -31.48
N PRO A 719 -26.99 11.65 -32.54
CA PRO A 719 -26.49 12.68 -33.44
C PRO A 719 -27.66 13.47 -33.98
N SER A 720 -27.55 14.81 -34.00
CA SER A 720 -28.51 15.63 -34.71
C SER A 720 -28.65 15.06 -36.15
N PRO A 721 -29.85 14.81 -36.65
CA PRO A 721 -30.00 14.31 -37.99
C PRO A 721 -29.28 15.28 -38.94
N LYS A 722 -28.37 14.75 -39.77
CA LYS A 722 -27.82 15.54 -40.87
C LYS A 722 -29.01 16.09 -41.61
N PRO A 723 -29.03 17.39 -41.96
CA PRO A 723 -30.11 17.89 -42.81
C PRO A 723 -30.16 17.01 -44.05
N THR A 724 -31.25 16.33 -44.22
CA THR A 724 -31.54 15.56 -45.46
C THR A 724 -31.44 16.56 -46.57
N PRO A 725 -30.65 16.33 -47.63
CA PRO A 725 -30.68 17.23 -48.80
C PRO A 725 -32.14 17.32 -49.23
N SER A 726 -32.69 18.51 -49.21
CA SER A 726 -34.01 18.76 -49.71
C SER A 726 -34.08 18.20 -51.12
N ALA A 727 -35.05 17.32 -51.40
CA ALA A 727 -35.31 16.85 -52.74
C ALA A 727 -35.46 18.03 -53.66
N PRO A 728 -34.92 17.99 -54.89
CA PRO A 728 -35.06 19.09 -55.83
C PRO A 728 -36.55 19.38 -56.09
N ALA A 729 -36.95 20.61 -55.93
CA ALA A 729 -38.26 21.04 -56.24
C ALA A 729 -38.61 20.68 -57.73
N PRO A 730 -39.84 20.29 -58.06
CA PRO A 730 -40.20 19.92 -59.38
C PRO A 730 -40.01 21.11 -60.35
N THR A 731 -39.22 20.89 -61.38
CA THR A 731 -38.93 21.88 -62.43
C THR A 731 -40.23 22.20 -63.23
N SER A 732 -40.67 23.45 -63.13
CA SER A 732 -41.62 24.02 -64.10
C SER A 732 -40.93 24.29 -65.42
N PRO A 733 -41.61 24.20 -66.57
CA PRO A 733 -40.99 24.26 -67.92
C PRO A 733 -40.53 25.64 -68.29
N LYS A 734 -39.40 25.63 -68.93
CA LYS A 734 -38.58 26.73 -69.45
C LYS A 734 -39.28 27.53 -70.52
N PRO A 735 -39.30 28.88 -70.52
CA PRO A 735 -39.48 29.71 -71.69
C PRO A 735 -38.16 30.03 -72.38
N THR A 736 -38.21 30.07 -73.69
CA THR A 736 -37.14 30.30 -74.68
C THR A 736 -36.62 31.76 -74.69
N PRO A 737 -35.35 32.03 -75.12
CA PRO A 737 -34.63 33.23 -74.82
C PRO A 737 -34.91 34.40 -75.74
N SER A 738 -34.83 35.62 -75.17
CA SER A 738 -34.67 36.82 -75.95
C SER A 738 -33.36 37.52 -75.52
N LYS A 739 -32.56 37.88 -76.52
CA LYS A 739 -31.30 38.60 -76.44
C LYS A 739 -31.55 40.06 -76.01
N THR A 740 -30.69 40.65 -75.14
CA THR A 740 -29.95 41.86 -75.49
C THR A 740 -29.41 42.58 -74.21
N VAL A 741 -28.11 42.95 -74.33
CA VAL A 741 -27.36 44.12 -73.75
C VAL A 741 -26.81 44.07 -72.35
N LYS A 742 -25.46 44.12 -72.30
CA LYS A 742 -24.61 44.40 -71.20
C LYS A 742 -24.71 45.91 -70.80
N PRO A 743 -24.67 46.22 -69.47
CA PRO A 743 -23.57 47.07 -69.01
C PRO A 743 -23.05 46.67 -67.61
N SER A 744 -21.71 46.87 -67.46
CA SER A 744 -20.86 47.28 -66.35
C SER A 744 -21.16 46.92 -64.87
N GLU A 745 -20.18 46.27 -64.32
CA GLU A 745 -19.96 46.03 -62.88
C GLU A 745 -20.02 47.28 -62.00
N PRO A 746 -20.50 47.12 -60.77
CA PRO A 746 -19.82 47.69 -59.59
C PRO A 746 -19.42 46.67 -58.53
N ALA A 747 -18.37 47.05 -57.82
CA ALA A 747 -17.59 46.27 -56.85
C ALA A 747 -18.39 45.59 -55.73
N SER A 748 -18.01 44.36 -55.43
CA SER A 748 -18.44 43.58 -54.25
C SER A 748 -18.03 44.25 -52.95
N PRO A 749 -18.88 44.29 -51.92
CA PRO A 749 -18.46 44.60 -50.57
C PRO A 749 -17.89 43.38 -49.88
N THR A 750 -16.76 43.53 -49.22
CA THR A 750 -16.11 42.54 -48.31
C THR A 750 -17.04 42.21 -47.15
N PRO A 751 -17.23 40.95 -46.75
CA PRO A 751 -18.03 40.61 -45.60
C PRO A 751 -17.34 41.06 -44.32
N THR A 752 -18.01 41.87 -43.51
CA THR A 752 -17.59 42.25 -42.15
C THR A 752 -17.92 41.11 -41.20
N GLN A 753 -16.92 40.61 -40.54
CA GLN A 753 -17.02 39.56 -39.52
C GLN A 753 -17.54 40.18 -38.20
N THR A 754 -18.69 39.70 -37.72
CA THR A 754 -19.29 40.12 -36.44
C THR A 754 -18.93 39.11 -35.34
N CYS A 755 -18.32 39.61 -34.29
CA CYS A 755 -17.92 38.77 -33.13
C CYS A 755 -19.06 38.67 -32.12
N ALA A 756 -19.21 37.50 -31.47
CA ALA A 756 -20.10 37.32 -30.34
C ALA A 756 -19.54 37.99 -29.07
N ASP A 757 -20.41 38.42 -28.16
CA ASP A 757 -20.02 39.23 -26.97
C ASP A 757 -19.05 38.54 -25.97
N TRP A 758 -18.90 37.23 -26.04
CA TRP A 758 -18.03 36.44 -25.21
C TRP A 758 -16.69 36.03 -25.87
N ASP A 759 -16.45 36.37 -27.13
CA ASP A 759 -15.25 35.97 -27.89
C ASP A 759 -14.20 37.07 -27.85
N ILE A 760 -13.34 37.00 -26.85
CA ILE A 760 -12.26 37.95 -26.56
C ILE A 760 -11.16 37.90 -27.64
N GLU A 761 -10.98 36.78 -28.31
CA GLU A 761 -9.92 36.58 -29.31
C GLU A 761 -10.27 37.21 -30.67
N CYS A 762 -11.55 37.24 -31.01
CA CYS A 762 -12.06 37.91 -32.21
C CYS A 762 -11.96 39.45 -32.09
N ARG A 763 -12.09 40.02 -30.88
CA ARG A 763 -11.95 41.46 -30.60
C ARG A 763 -10.52 42.00 -30.74
N HIS A 764 -9.54 41.14 -30.54
CA HIS A 764 -8.12 41.53 -30.68
C HIS A 764 -7.62 41.58 -32.13
N ASN A 765 -8.35 40.94 -33.05
CA ASN A 765 -7.98 40.87 -34.46
C ASN A 765 -8.80 41.76 -35.40
N GLY A 766 -9.41 42.83 -34.90
CA GLY A 766 -9.94 43.93 -35.74
C GLY A 766 -11.41 43.77 -36.18
N GLY A 767 -12.24 43.00 -35.49
CA GLY A 767 -13.68 42.94 -35.72
C GLY A 767 -14.45 44.03 -34.98
N THR A 768 -15.45 44.63 -35.64
CA THR A 768 -16.29 45.69 -35.03
C THR A 768 -17.56 45.14 -34.39
N SER A 769 -17.87 45.63 -33.16
CA SER A 769 -19.16 45.30 -32.49
C SER A 769 -20.25 46.28 -32.96
N ASN A 770 -21.40 45.76 -33.33
CA ASN A 770 -22.60 46.53 -33.65
C ASN A 770 -23.30 46.97 -32.36
N GLY A 771 -23.03 48.19 -31.91
CA GLY A 771 -23.77 48.87 -30.86
C GLY A 771 -24.74 49.90 -31.43
N GLY A 772 -26.03 49.62 -31.36
CA GLY A 772 -27.09 50.55 -31.71
C GLY A 772 -27.15 51.71 -30.72
N GLN A 773 -26.98 52.89 -31.24
CA GLN A 773 -27.20 54.15 -30.55
C GLN A 773 -28.69 54.40 -30.41
N THR A 774 -29.16 54.76 -29.22
CA THR A 774 -30.17 55.83 -29.05
C THR A 774 -29.80 56.71 -27.86
N GLY A 775 -29.76 57.97 -28.15
CA GLY A 775 -29.24 59.01 -27.31
C GLY A 775 -30.16 59.49 -26.20
N GLY A 776 -29.58 60.26 -25.31
CA GLY A 776 -30.29 61.08 -24.34
C GLY A 776 -29.55 61.34 -23.05
N ARG A 777 -28.80 62.47 -22.97
CA ARG A 777 -28.28 63.09 -21.76
C ARG A 777 -29.28 64.23 -21.30
N PRO A 778 -29.26 64.87 -20.13
CA PRO A 778 -28.40 64.74 -18.94
C PRO A 778 -29.18 64.91 -17.61
N GLY A 779 -28.47 64.80 -16.50
CA GLY A 779 -28.84 65.59 -15.29
C GLY A 779 -28.76 64.87 -13.97
N GLY A 780 -27.74 65.11 -13.18
CA GLY A 780 -27.66 65.67 -11.86
C GLY A 780 -28.22 64.89 -10.63
N GLY A 781 -27.39 64.82 -9.61
CA GLY A 781 -27.86 64.95 -8.24
C GLY A 781 -27.78 63.73 -7.34
N ASP A 782 -26.74 63.65 -6.65
CA ASP A 782 -26.47 63.56 -5.17
C ASP A 782 -27.37 62.72 -4.22
N THR A 783 -26.63 62.11 -3.32
CA THR A 783 -26.88 61.79 -1.89
C THR A 783 -27.71 60.54 -1.49
N GLY A 784 -27.11 59.87 -0.58
CA GLY A 784 -27.79 59.30 0.55
C GLY A 784 -27.79 57.82 0.75
N GLY A 785 -26.92 57.35 1.64
CA GLY A 785 -26.88 56.06 2.21
C GLY A 785 -28.16 55.61 2.87
N VAL A 786 -28.25 54.36 3.10
CA VAL A 786 -28.67 53.70 4.38
C VAL A 786 -28.54 52.20 4.22
N THR A 787 -27.76 51.63 5.10
CA THR A 787 -27.83 50.20 5.49
C THR A 787 -29.18 49.83 6.09
N PRO A 788 -29.58 48.61 6.02
CA PRO A 788 -30.07 47.96 7.21
C PRO A 788 -29.51 46.56 7.47
N THR A 789 -29.21 46.36 8.72
CA THR A 789 -28.81 45.15 9.42
C THR A 789 -30.01 44.21 9.67
N PRO A 790 -29.77 43.00 10.17
CA PRO A 790 -30.62 41.84 9.98
C PRO A 790 -31.56 41.52 11.12
N GLY A 791 -32.41 40.57 10.92
CA GLY A 791 -33.17 39.95 11.97
C GLY A 791 -33.84 38.64 11.55
N PRO A 792 -34.30 37.81 12.51
CA PRO A 792 -33.73 36.45 12.60
C PRO A 792 -34.73 35.31 12.41
N ASN A 793 -34.15 34.09 12.34
CA ASN A 793 -34.70 32.81 12.85
C ASN A 793 -36.02 32.25 12.33
N THR A 794 -35.97 31.05 11.87
CA THR A 794 -36.44 29.84 12.59
C THR A 794 -36.33 28.57 11.69
N GLY A 795 -35.66 27.58 12.14
CA GLY A 795 -36.15 26.28 12.56
C GLY A 795 -36.51 25.29 11.42
N GLY A 796 -35.78 24.21 11.33
CA GLY A 796 -36.20 23.02 10.58
C GLY A 796 -35.13 21.94 10.57
N THR A 797 -35.26 21.05 11.50
CA THR A 797 -34.54 19.81 11.72
C THR A 797 -34.65 18.84 10.51
N GLY A 798 -33.58 18.15 10.20
CA GLY A 798 -33.61 16.99 9.29
C GLY A 798 -32.22 16.38 9.19
N GLY A 799 -31.97 15.36 10.03
CA GLY A 799 -30.72 14.59 10.03
C GLY A 799 -30.62 13.68 8.82
N GLY A 800 -29.41 13.39 8.47
CA GLY A 800 -29.03 12.43 7.46
C GLY A 800 -27.55 12.12 7.65
N ASP A 801 -27.24 11.24 8.61
CA ASP A 801 -25.95 10.58 8.74
C ASP A 801 -25.74 9.69 7.51
N ASP A 802 -24.73 9.99 6.71
CA ASP A 802 -24.12 9.02 5.82
C ASP A 802 -22.65 8.94 6.15
N GLY A 803 -22.34 7.91 6.95
CA GLY A 803 -21.00 7.47 7.34
C GLY A 803 -20.17 7.01 6.15
N GLY A 804 -19.29 7.88 5.71
CA GLY A 804 -18.16 7.49 4.88
C GLY A 804 -17.13 6.72 5.72
N PHE A 805 -17.06 5.43 5.54
CA PHE A 805 -16.03 4.57 6.12
C PHE A 805 -14.66 4.99 5.60
N ILE A 806 -13.86 5.60 6.45
CA ILE A 806 -12.43 5.79 6.23
C ILE A 806 -11.71 4.66 6.97
N GLY A 807 -11.31 3.61 6.23
CA GLY A 807 -10.42 2.59 6.75
C GLY A 807 -9.01 3.12 6.85
N GLY A 808 -8.52 3.36 8.06
CA GLY A 808 -7.09 3.51 8.32
C GLY A 808 -6.36 2.16 8.12
N PRO A 809 -5.04 2.17 7.93
CA PRO A 809 -4.30 0.94 7.68
C PRO A 809 -4.32 0.05 8.92
N ALA A 810 -5.07 -1.02 8.85
CA ALA A 810 -4.99 -2.09 9.82
C ALA A 810 -3.79 -2.96 9.51
N GLY A 811 -2.79 -2.92 10.38
CA GLY A 811 -1.80 -3.98 10.49
C GLY A 811 -2.52 -5.29 10.77
N GLY A 812 -2.20 -6.32 9.99
CA GLY A 812 -2.83 -7.61 10.08
C GLY A 812 -2.73 -8.23 11.47
N ALA A 813 -3.86 -8.59 12.02
CA ALA A 813 -3.99 -9.63 13.01
C ALA A 813 -5.26 -10.40 12.68
N SER A 814 -5.05 -11.67 12.43
CA SER A 814 -6.03 -12.70 12.18
C SER A 814 -6.99 -12.89 13.34
N GLY A 815 -8.25 -13.12 13.00
CA GLY A 815 -9.06 -14.14 13.66
C GLY A 815 -9.94 -13.68 14.81
N GLY A 816 -11.23 -13.90 14.63
CA GLY A 816 -12.17 -13.99 15.72
C GLY A 816 -13.59 -13.61 15.31
N ARG A 817 -14.30 -14.56 14.75
CA ARG A 817 -15.77 -14.58 14.72
C ARG A 817 -16.31 -14.52 16.13
N ARG A 818 -17.30 -13.73 16.40
CA ARG A 818 -18.61 -14.14 16.95
C ARG A 818 -19.45 -12.95 17.31
N ASP A 819 -20.62 -13.12 16.95
CA ASP A 819 -22.03 -12.95 17.16
C ASP A 819 -22.57 -11.56 16.89
#